data_5fd3ff3d21acbde16202307b8a11f43d
#
_entry.id   5fd3ff3d21acbde16202307b8a11f43d
#
_cell.length_a   1.000
_cell.length_b   1.000
_cell.length_c   1.000
_cell.angle_alpha   90.00
_cell.angle_beta   90.00
_cell.angle_gamma   90.00
#
_symmetry.space_group_name_H-M   'P 1'
#
loop_
_entity.id
_entity.type
_entity.pdbx_description
1 polymer ?
#
loop_
_entity_poly.entity_id
_entity_poly.type
_entity_poly.pdbx_seq_one_letter_code
_entity_poly.pdbx_strand_id
1 'polypeptide(L)'
;MKKSKLSIILLILLSSPLYGKENNQDKSQEKETSNDVITVKATSIKNKETFSSLLLNNREEIKGKQLEQIKTNTIGNTVSKVAGVQAEGFGPNAARPVIRSLSGNRVGILVNNLPINDVSFISGNMPIPVDMNRINEISISKSSEALLYGGSSSGGAIHLWDDRIMTQFPEKAISGAVTFNGSTNNGNGGSVNIKFSNKENWIFNLSGATKRVSKYKIPTRSKVGACYSYQQLKDHFALRDQCQVDMKVFTSRNPEAYPYISEFWKKYQVEYELSEDDKYTFKDKDYFSGIGYVDNEPNLRYKPGSPTSIEHVTPPKHYVENNNNEIPNSFLKSQSGNASLSYIGDDGYLGFSVTDFQTSYGVPGYAYLTTKTTRERYKPVSVSNSNRRIDIQGKHDHLAPFLRDSAFYYSYSESKDEELVGQIASSVFNTKSHQLALETAHTPLFNRLNGAFGINGNYRDLKTSGYDAYLPSVLTKEYGIYWVESLNLSPFELTAGYRKGYTQHNLNIPANYNRGRGQGSNLQNRHFDTSANTLALSFTPIDEWTLKLQQNISYRAPEINELYTHGPHYAYLIEEQGNSEFNTEKSKSIELSSVIEIGNFSNKLNLYKTDYSGFKFRRLTGISRGAGPVMEWDDTDLETKGLEYE
;
A
#
# COMPACT_ATOMS: atom_id res chain seq x y z
N MET A 1 15.98 18.89 30.49
CA MET A 1 14.56 18.83 30.21
C MET A 1 14.11 17.40 30.46
N LYS A 2 13.10 17.21 31.29
CA LYS A 2 12.83 15.95 32.01
C LYS A 2 12.20 14.88 31.09
N LYS A 3 12.86 13.72 30.99
CA LYS A 3 12.29 12.48 30.46
C LYS A 3 11.40 11.86 31.52
N SER A 4 10.10 11.73 31.25
CA SER A 4 9.22 10.93 32.08
C SER A 4 9.36 9.45 31.68
N LYS A 5 9.93 8.66 32.59
CA LYS A 5 9.94 7.20 32.52
C LYS A 5 8.58 6.71 33.02
N LEU A 6 7.78 6.14 32.15
CA LEU A 6 6.60 5.35 32.54
C LEU A 6 7.10 3.92 32.76
N SER A 7 7.29 3.55 34.02
CA SER A 7 7.59 2.17 34.42
C SER A 7 6.27 1.39 34.51
N ILE A 8 6.09 0.44 33.59
CA ILE A 8 5.01 -0.55 33.69
C ILE A 8 5.46 -1.63 34.65
N ILE A 9 4.83 -1.69 35.81
CA ILE A 9 5.01 -2.75 36.80
C ILE A 9 4.21 -3.97 36.34
N LEU A 10 4.91 -5.03 35.92
CA LEU A 10 4.33 -6.32 35.59
C LEU A 10 4.18 -7.13 36.89
N LEU A 11 2.96 -7.22 37.40
CA LEU A 11 2.63 -8.09 38.53
C LEU A 11 2.48 -9.54 38.04
N ILE A 12 3.45 -10.39 38.34
CA ILE A 12 3.37 -11.83 38.13
C ILE A 12 2.69 -12.44 39.32
N LEU A 13 1.45 -12.90 39.17
CA LEU A 13 0.77 -13.77 40.13
C LEU A 13 1.05 -15.23 39.76
N LEU A 14 1.92 -15.85 40.50
CA LEU A 14 2.10 -17.29 40.55
C LEU A 14 0.97 -17.92 41.37
N SER A 15 0.09 -18.71 40.77
CA SER A 15 -0.85 -19.59 41.48
C SER A 15 -0.53 -21.04 41.16
N SER A 16 -0.34 -21.80 42.21
CA SER A 16 -0.04 -23.22 42.30
C SER A 16 -1.16 -24.10 41.75
N PRO A 17 -0.86 -25.35 41.30
CA PRO A 17 -1.88 -26.23 40.74
C PRO A 17 -2.68 -26.93 41.83
N LEU A 18 -4.01 -26.93 41.72
CA LEU A 18 -4.91 -27.79 42.45
C LEU A 18 -5.27 -29.01 41.60
N TYR A 19 -4.92 -30.16 42.11
CA TYR A 19 -5.34 -31.48 41.64
C TYR A 19 -6.86 -31.66 41.77
N GLY A 20 -7.52 -32.11 40.72
CA GLY A 20 -8.93 -32.53 40.73
C GLY A 20 -9.13 -33.76 39.83
N LYS A 21 -9.69 -34.77 40.39
CA LYS A 21 -9.84 -36.16 39.92
C LYS A 21 -10.54 -36.32 38.58
N GLU A 22 -10.05 -37.35 37.86
CA GLU A 22 -10.68 -37.98 36.70
C GLU A 22 -12.09 -38.51 36.97
N ASN A 23 -12.96 -38.33 35.99
CA ASN A 23 -14.08 -39.20 35.73
C ASN A 23 -14.17 -39.48 34.23
N ASN A 24 -13.90 -40.74 33.89
CA ASN A 24 -14.04 -41.32 32.57
C ASN A 24 -15.50 -41.27 32.10
N GLN A 25 -15.74 -40.70 30.93
CA GLN A 25 -16.79 -41.17 30.02
C GLN A 25 -16.29 -41.08 28.58
N ASP A 26 -16.19 -42.27 27.97
CA ASP A 26 -15.95 -42.49 26.54
C ASP A 26 -16.88 -41.69 25.65
N LYS A 27 -16.28 -40.86 24.76
CA LYS A 27 -16.89 -40.53 23.48
C LYS A 27 -15.78 -40.54 22.42
N SER A 28 -15.94 -41.44 21.48
CA SER A 28 -15.18 -41.60 20.27
C SER A 28 -14.86 -40.27 19.59
N GLN A 29 -13.59 -39.87 19.62
CA GLN A 29 -13.06 -38.82 18.77
C GLN A 29 -12.80 -39.39 17.37
N GLU A 30 -13.60 -39.00 16.40
CA GLU A 30 -13.20 -39.05 15.00
C GLU A 30 -11.97 -38.16 14.81
N LYS A 31 -10.87 -38.81 14.43
CA LYS A 31 -9.67 -38.11 13.96
C LYS A 31 -9.99 -37.43 12.63
N GLU A 32 -10.27 -36.14 12.66
CA GLU A 32 -10.15 -35.33 11.47
C GLU A 32 -8.68 -35.26 11.04
N THR A 33 -8.33 -36.02 10.02
CA THR A 33 -7.12 -35.82 9.25
C THR A 33 -7.30 -34.52 8.44
N SER A 34 -6.75 -33.41 8.91
CA SER A 34 -6.73 -32.16 8.16
C SER A 34 -5.82 -32.30 6.93
N ASN A 35 -6.41 -32.54 5.78
CA ASN A 35 -5.75 -32.23 4.52
C ASN A 35 -5.73 -30.69 4.38
N ASP A 36 -4.54 -30.11 4.21
CA ASP A 36 -4.33 -28.68 3.96
C ASP A 36 -4.85 -28.29 2.56
N VAL A 37 -6.14 -28.25 2.39
CA VAL A 37 -6.78 -27.70 1.18
C VAL A 37 -7.20 -26.27 1.50
N ILE A 38 -6.74 -25.32 0.69
CA ILE A 38 -7.22 -23.94 0.70
C ILE A 38 -8.69 -24.01 0.31
N THR A 39 -9.58 -24.00 1.30
CA THR A 39 -11.01 -24.05 1.05
C THR A 39 -11.53 -22.63 0.96
N VAL A 40 -11.75 -22.13 -0.24
CA VAL A 40 -12.50 -20.90 -0.49
C VAL A 40 -13.98 -21.24 -0.24
N LYS A 41 -14.42 -21.17 1.00
CA LYS A 41 -15.85 -21.24 1.29
C LYS A 41 -16.46 -19.87 1.10
N ALA A 42 -17.42 -19.77 0.19
CA ALA A 42 -18.40 -18.67 0.18
C ALA A 42 -19.30 -18.81 1.41
N THR A 43 -18.75 -18.56 2.60
CA THR A 43 -19.50 -18.61 3.85
C THR A 43 -20.00 -17.21 4.18
N SER A 44 -21.29 -17.10 4.37
CA SER A 44 -22.01 -15.94 4.90
C SER A 44 -21.26 -15.29 6.06
N ILE A 45 -20.56 -14.20 5.75
CA ILE A 45 -19.91 -13.34 6.75
C ILE A 45 -21.00 -12.43 7.30
N LYS A 46 -21.68 -12.86 8.34
CA LYS A 46 -22.90 -12.21 8.80
C LYS A 46 -22.75 -10.81 9.39
N ASN A 47 -21.57 -10.32 9.79
CA ASN A 47 -21.50 -9.08 10.58
C ASN A 47 -20.34 -8.12 10.26
N LYS A 48 -19.40 -8.46 9.38
CA LYS A 48 -18.20 -7.64 9.14
C LYS A 48 -18.24 -6.85 7.83
N GLU A 49 -18.80 -7.41 6.79
CA GLU A 49 -18.85 -6.79 5.48
C GLU A 49 -20.12 -5.95 5.29
N THR A 50 -20.02 -4.97 4.41
CA THR A 50 -21.17 -4.20 3.97
C THR A 50 -22.00 -5.04 3.00
N PHE A 51 -23.30 -4.76 2.93
CA PHE A 51 -24.19 -5.50 2.03
C PHE A 51 -23.83 -5.32 0.56
N SER A 52 -23.42 -4.12 0.17
CA SER A 52 -22.94 -3.84 -1.19
C SER A 52 -21.76 -4.70 -1.58
N SER A 53 -20.85 -4.92 -0.64
CA SER A 53 -19.67 -5.74 -0.90
C SER A 53 -20.02 -7.21 -1.12
N LEU A 54 -21.06 -7.69 -0.43
CA LEU A 54 -21.58 -9.04 -0.62
C LEU A 54 -22.22 -9.25 -2.00
N LEU A 55 -22.89 -8.23 -2.54
CA LEU A 55 -23.49 -8.31 -3.87
C LEU A 55 -22.46 -8.35 -5.00
N LEU A 56 -21.27 -7.82 -4.78
CA LEU A 56 -20.22 -7.78 -5.81
C LEU A 56 -19.28 -8.99 -5.75
N ASN A 57 -19.51 -9.93 -4.87
CA ASN A 57 -18.63 -11.03 -4.47
C ASN A 57 -17.83 -11.71 -5.58
N ASN A 58 -16.51 -11.64 -5.40
CA ASN A 58 -15.51 -12.61 -5.83
C ASN A 58 -14.25 -12.36 -4.98
N ARG A 59 -14.33 -12.65 -3.67
CA ARG A 59 -13.25 -12.39 -2.72
C ARG A 59 -12.65 -13.70 -2.23
N GLU A 60 -11.36 -13.68 -2.05
CA GLU A 60 -10.61 -14.76 -1.43
C GLU A 60 -10.34 -14.40 0.04
N GLU A 61 -10.77 -15.27 0.94
CA GLU A 61 -10.63 -15.06 2.39
C GLU A 61 -9.51 -15.90 2.97
N ILE A 62 -8.67 -15.27 3.79
CA ILE A 62 -7.57 -15.90 4.51
C ILE A 62 -7.74 -15.58 5.99
N LYS A 63 -7.95 -16.61 6.82
CA LYS A 63 -8.20 -16.44 8.25
C LYS A 63 -7.70 -17.63 9.08
N GLY A 64 -7.71 -17.43 10.40
CA GLY A 64 -7.36 -18.49 11.36
C GLY A 64 -5.96 -19.05 11.14
N LYS A 65 -5.83 -20.37 11.16
CA LYS A 65 -4.55 -21.09 11.06
C LYS A 65 -3.82 -20.79 9.74
N GLN A 66 -4.56 -20.68 8.65
CA GLN A 66 -4.00 -20.36 7.33
C GLN A 66 -3.30 -18.99 7.34
N LEU A 67 -3.97 -17.97 7.90
CA LEU A 67 -3.37 -16.63 7.99
C LEU A 67 -2.10 -16.66 8.86
N GLU A 68 -2.13 -17.33 10.00
CA GLU A 68 -0.96 -17.42 10.89
C GLU A 68 0.24 -18.10 10.22
N GLN A 69 0.02 -19.08 9.33
CA GLN A 69 1.09 -19.77 8.60
C GLN A 69 1.78 -18.87 7.55
N ILE A 70 1.05 -17.97 6.91
CA ILE A 70 1.59 -17.12 5.83
C ILE A 70 1.94 -15.70 6.28
N LYS A 71 1.54 -15.32 7.49
CA LYS A 71 1.72 -13.98 8.04
C LYS A 71 3.19 -13.57 8.07
N THR A 72 3.49 -12.39 7.53
CA THR A 72 4.83 -11.79 7.49
C THR A 72 4.84 -10.41 8.14
N ASN A 73 5.94 -9.65 7.95
CA ASN A 73 6.07 -8.29 8.48
C ASN A 73 5.18 -7.26 7.77
N THR A 74 4.79 -7.55 6.53
CA THR A 74 4.07 -6.60 5.66
C THR A 74 2.86 -7.26 5.01
N ILE A 75 1.88 -6.44 4.66
CA ILE A 75 0.69 -6.91 3.94
C ILE A 75 1.10 -7.53 2.59
N GLY A 76 1.94 -6.83 1.80
CA GLY A 76 2.35 -7.28 0.48
C GLY A 76 2.96 -8.68 0.51
N ASN A 77 3.93 -8.93 1.39
CA ASN A 77 4.56 -10.24 1.49
C ASN A 77 3.62 -11.32 2.05
N THR A 78 2.65 -10.95 2.89
CA THR A 78 1.64 -11.88 3.41
C THR A 78 0.73 -12.36 2.28
N VAL A 79 0.15 -11.43 1.52
CA VAL A 79 -0.82 -11.78 0.48
C VAL A 79 -0.19 -12.28 -0.82
N SER A 80 1.12 -12.13 -1.01
CA SER A 80 1.83 -12.64 -2.20
C SER A 80 1.86 -14.16 -2.33
N LYS A 81 1.30 -14.89 -1.34
CA LYS A 81 1.10 -16.34 -1.40
C LYS A 81 -0.18 -16.73 -2.15
N VAL A 82 -1.01 -15.75 -2.47
CA VAL A 82 -2.27 -15.92 -3.18
C VAL A 82 -2.04 -15.82 -4.69
N ALA A 83 -2.68 -16.68 -5.47
CA ALA A 83 -2.59 -16.64 -6.93
C ALA A 83 -3.03 -15.27 -7.48
N GLY A 84 -2.30 -14.73 -8.48
CA GLY A 84 -2.57 -13.40 -9.06
C GLY A 84 -2.18 -12.21 -8.16
N VAL A 85 -1.59 -12.45 -6.98
CA VAL A 85 -1.10 -11.42 -6.07
C VAL A 85 0.41 -11.53 -5.90
N GLN A 86 1.10 -10.41 -6.00
CA GLN A 86 2.55 -10.28 -5.83
C GLN A 86 2.86 -9.22 -4.77
N ALA A 87 4.13 -9.06 -4.45
CA ALA A 87 4.62 -8.01 -3.58
C ALA A 87 5.65 -7.16 -4.28
N GLU A 88 5.54 -5.84 -4.16
CA GLU A 88 6.56 -4.88 -4.55
C GLU A 88 7.04 -4.06 -3.35
N GLY A 89 8.27 -3.57 -3.36
CA GLY A 89 8.75 -2.66 -2.32
C GLY A 89 10.24 -2.80 -2.02
N PHE A 90 10.62 -2.31 -0.85
CA PHE A 90 12.00 -2.16 -0.38
C PHE A 90 12.43 -3.32 0.53
N GLY A 91 12.22 -4.55 0.07
CA GLY A 91 12.57 -5.76 0.82
C GLY A 91 11.49 -6.18 1.83
N PRO A 92 11.84 -7.05 2.81
CA PRO A 92 10.88 -7.71 3.67
C PRO A 92 10.17 -6.79 4.67
N ASN A 93 10.63 -5.56 4.85
CA ASN A 93 10.11 -4.63 5.85
C ASN A 93 9.20 -3.54 5.26
N ALA A 94 9.15 -3.41 3.94
CA ALA A 94 8.32 -2.45 3.26
C ALA A 94 7.87 -3.01 1.91
N ALA A 95 6.81 -3.80 1.91
CA ALA A 95 6.23 -4.39 0.72
C ALA A 95 4.74 -4.10 0.64
N ARG A 96 4.31 -3.75 -0.57
CA ARG A 96 2.92 -3.49 -0.94
C ARG A 96 2.37 -4.61 -1.79
N PRO A 97 1.07 -4.84 -1.75
CA PRO A 97 0.44 -5.79 -2.65
C PRO A 97 0.37 -5.27 -4.08
N VAL A 98 0.53 -6.19 -5.01
CA VAL A 98 0.33 -6.01 -6.44
C VAL A 98 -0.70 -7.03 -6.88
N ILE A 99 -1.82 -6.59 -7.44
CA ILE A 99 -2.89 -7.44 -7.94
C ILE A 99 -2.90 -7.36 -9.47
N ARG A 100 -2.77 -8.50 -10.15
CA ARG A 100 -2.79 -8.57 -11.63
C ARG A 100 -1.87 -7.52 -12.28
N SER A 101 -0.65 -7.37 -11.76
CA SER A 101 0.38 -6.39 -12.16
C SER A 101 0.04 -4.92 -11.86
N LEU A 102 -1.00 -4.64 -11.09
CA LEU A 102 -1.38 -3.29 -10.65
C LEU A 102 -1.01 -3.06 -9.20
N SER A 103 -0.48 -1.90 -8.89
CA SER A 103 -0.07 -1.50 -7.55
C SER A 103 -0.39 -0.04 -7.24
N GLY A 104 -0.01 0.40 -6.04
CA GLY A 104 -0.14 1.79 -5.61
C GLY A 104 -1.60 2.26 -5.61
N ASN A 105 -1.84 3.37 -6.25
CA ASN A 105 -3.14 4.08 -6.27
C ASN A 105 -4.25 3.35 -7.07
N ARG A 106 -4.09 2.07 -7.39
CA ARG A 106 -5.09 1.25 -8.08
C ARG A 106 -5.53 0.05 -7.27
N VAL A 107 -4.79 -0.28 -6.21
CA VAL A 107 -5.12 -1.37 -5.29
C VAL A 107 -5.52 -0.77 -3.95
N GLY A 108 -6.80 -0.85 -3.64
CA GLY A 108 -7.34 -0.37 -2.37
C GLY A 108 -6.82 -1.21 -1.20
N ILE A 109 -6.44 -0.57 -0.11
CA ILE A 109 -6.15 -1.25 1.15
C ILE A 109 -7.09 -0.68 2.19
N LEU A 110 -7.96 -1.52 2.73
CA LEU A 110 -8.99 -1.14 3.66
C LEU A 110 -8.76 -1.82 5.02
N VAL A 111 -9.05 -1.10 6.07
CA VAL A 111 -9.07 -1.65 7.43
C VAL A 111 -10.45 -1.41 8.01
N ASN A 112 -11.16 -2.51 8.30
CA ASN A 112 -12.54 -2.47 8.80
C ASN A 112 -13.44 -1.54 7.95
N ASN A 113 -13.51 -1.77 6.64
CA ASN A 113 -14.29 -1.04 5.62
C ASN A 113 -13.88 0.40 5.30
N LEU A 114 -12.85 0.94 5.92
CA LEU A 114 -12.34 2.26 5.57
C LEU A 114 -10.98 2.17 4.88
N PRO A 115 -10.77 2.85 3.74
CA PRO A 115 -9.48 2.92 3.08
C PRO A 115 -8.40 3.52 3.98
N ILE A 116 -7.16 3.08 3.83
CA ILE A 116 -6.02 3.77 4.42
C ILE A 116 -5.82 5.10 3.70
N ASN A 117 -5.66 6.18 4.45
CA ASN A 117 -5.68 7.54 3.92
C ASN A 117 -4.57 8.42 4.50
N ASP A 118 -3.35 7.90 4.53
CA ASP A 118 -2.14 8.64 4.86
C ASP A 118 -1.17 8.68 3.68
N VAL A 119 0.03 9.17 3.91
CA VAL A 119 1.06 9.25 2.86
C VAL A 119 1.50 7.89 2.34
N SER A 120 1.29 6.81 3.09
CA SER A 120 1.61 5.47 2.62
C SER A 120 0.77 5.06 1.39
N PHE A 121 -0.39 5.68 1.21
CA PHE A 121 -1.23 5.45 0.04
C PHE A 121 -0.60 5.98 -1.25
N ILE A 122 0.08 7.12 -1.18
CA ILE A 122 0.65 7.82 -2.35
C ILE A 122 2.14 7.57 -2.57
N SER A 123 2.86 7.08 -1.57
CA SER A 123 4.30 6.84 -1.67
C SER A 123 4.67 5.43 -1.21
N GLY A 124 5.17 4.64 -2.15
CA GLY A 124 5.45 3.21 -1.95
C GLY A 124 6.56 2.89 -0.95
N ASN A 125 7.39 3.87 -0.60
CA ASN A 125 8.40 3.72 0.43
C ASN A 125 7.86 3.98 1.86
N MET A 126 6.70 4.60 2.00
CA MET A 126 6.10 4.81 3.31
C MET A 126 5.44 3.53 3.80
N PRO A 127 5.64 3.13 5.07
CA PRO A 127 5.07 1.91 5.59
C PRO A 127 3.56 2.06 5.75
N ILE A 128 2.82 1.04 5.37
CA ILE A 128 1.38 0.99 5.62
C ILE A 128 1.16 0.86 7.14
N PRO A 129 0.40 1.76 7.79
CA PRO A 129 0.28 1.82 9.25
C PRO A 129 -0.66 0.74 9.79
N VAL A 130 -0.33 -0.51 9.54
CA VAL A 130 -1.08 -1.69 9.99
C VAL A 130 -0.15 -2.65 10.72
N ASP A 131 -0.56 -3.02 11.93
CA ASP A 131 0.11 -4.08 12.68
C ASP A 131 -0.43 -5.45 12.26
N MET A 132 0.38 -6.20 11.53
CA MET A 132 0.01 -7.52 11.05
C MET A 132 -0.29 -8.53 12.17
N ASN A 133 0.24 -8.32 13.39
CA ASN A 133 -0.08 -9.21 14.52
C ASN A 133 -1.55 -9.08 15.00
N ARG A 134 -2.22 -8.00 14.63
CA ARG A 134 -3.62 -7.74 15.00
C ARG A 134 -4.62 -8.14 13.92
N ILE A 135 -4.15 -8.42 12.71
CA ILE A 135 -5.03 -8.82 11.61
C ILE A 135 -5.46 -10.27 11.83
N ASN A 136 -6.77 -10.50 11.88
CA ASN A 136 -7.41 -11.79 12.10
C ASN A 136 -7.95 -12.41 10.81
N GLU A 137 -8.18 -11.57 9.81
CA GLU A 137 -8.73 -11.97 8.54
C GLU A 137 -8.29 -11.01 7.44
N ILE A 138 -7.99 -11.54 6.28
CA ILE A 138 -7.68 -10.81 5.05
C ILE A 138 -8.66 -11.29 3.98
N SER A 139 -9.30 -10.36 3.30
CA SER A 139 -10.17 -10.64 2.17
C SER A 139 -9.63 -9.89 0.94
N ILE A 140 -9.43 -10.61 -0.15
CA ILE A 140 -8.78 -10.09 -1.37
C ILE A 140 -9.78 -10.12 -2.52
N SER A 141 -10.05 -8.96 -3.07
CA SER A 141 -10.78 -8.82 -4.34
C SER A 141 -9.80 -8.55 -5.47
N LYS A 142 -9.78 -9.42 -6.46
CA LYS A 142 -8.97 -9.25 -7.67
C LYS A 142 -9.71 -8.49 -8.78
N SER A 143 -11.00 -8.28 -8.62
CA SER A 143 -11.85 -7.47 -9.48
C SER A 143 -11.97 -6.04 -8.98
N SER A 144 -12.36 -5.11 -9.86
CA SER A 144 -12.54 -3.70 -9.50
C SER A 144 -13.60 -3.51 -8.41
N GLU A 145 -13.24 -2.84 -7.33
CA GLU A 145 -14.14 -2.36 -6.28
C GLU A 145 -14.36 -0.84 -6.33
N ALA A 146 -14.06 -0.24 -7.48
CA ALA A 146 -14.22 1.21 -7.66
C ALA A 146 -15.65 1.70 -7.46
N LEU A 147 -16.65 0.84 -7.63
CA LEU A 147 -18.04 1.14 -7.32
C LEU A 147 -18.23 1.53 -5.85
N LEU A 148 -17.60 0.82 -4.93
CA LEU A 148 -17.75 1.04 -3.49
C LEU A 148 -16.78 2.11 -2.96
N TYR A 149 -15.50 2.03 -3.36
CA TYR A 149 -14.41 2.78 -2.73
C TYR A 149 -13.77 3.83 -3.64
N GLY A 150 -14.27 3.99 -4.87
CA GLY A 150 -13.71 4.93 -5.84
C GLY A 150 -12.55 4.37 -6.64
N GLY A 151 -11.97 5.22 -7.49
CA GLY A 151 -10.96 4.84 -8.48
C GLY A 151 -9.67 4.23 -7.93
N SER A 152 -9.33 4.50 -6.67
CA SER A 152 -8.20 3.89 -5.98
C SER A 152 -8.32 2.36 -5.77
N SER A 153 -9.48 1.80 -6.04
CA SER A 153 -9.74 0.35 -6.01
C SER A 153 -10.11 -0.20 -7.39
N SER A 154 -9.67 0.45 -8.46
CA SER A 154 -9.96 0.04 -9.85
C SER A 154 -9.31 -1.29 -10.24
N GLY A 155 -8.17 -1.63 -9.67
CA GLY A 155 -7.42 -2.86 -9.89
C GLY A 155 -7.69 -3.95 -8.87
N GLY A 156 -8.57 -3.70 -7.91
CA GLY A 156 -8.88 -4.61 -6.81
C GLY A 156 -8.70 -3.99 -5.44
N ALA A 157 -8.97 -4.78 -4.40
CA ALA A 157 -8.83 -4.31 -3.03
C ALA A 157 -8.42 -5.43 -2.07
N ILE A 158 -7.76 -5.04 -1.01
CA ILE A 158 -7.41 -5.91 0.12
C ILE A 158 -8.07 -5.36 1.37
N HIS A 159 -8.94 -6.15 1.94
CA HIS A 159 -9.66 -5.85 3.16
C HIS A 159 -8.96 -6.54 4.33
N LEU A 160 -8.62 -5.77 5.33
CA LEU A 160 -7.96 -6.21 6.56
C LEU A 160 -8.95 -6.06 7.70
N TRP A 161 -9.15 -7.13 8.41
CA TRP A 161 -10.04 -7.17 9.55
C TRP A 161 -9.24 -7.39 10.82
N ASP A 162 -9.42 -6.51 11.77
CA ASP A 162 -8.88 -6.64 13.12
C ASP A 162 -9.98 -6.48 14.17
N ASP A 163 -9.68 -6.86 15.40
CA ASP A 163 -10.61 -6.77 16.53
C ASP A 163 -10.51 -5.41 17.26
N ARG A 164 -10.12 -4.31 16.53
CA ARG A 164 -10.06 -2.99 17.18
C ARG A 164 -11.41 -2.54 17.72
N ILE A 165 -12.49 -2.93 17.09
CA ILE A 165 -13.86 -2.79 17.57
C ILE A 165 -14.53 -4.16 17.48
N MET A 166 -15.02 -4.65 18.59
CA MET A 166 -15.72 -5.92 18.66
C MET A 166 -17.16 -5.76 18.19
N THR A 167 -17.59 -6.64 17.33
CA THR A 167 -18.95 -6.66 16.76
C THR A 167 -19.79 -7.83 17.28
N GLN A 168 -19.16 -8.72 18.05
CA GLN A 168 -19.78 -9.92 18.64
C GLN A 168 -19.16 -10.22 19.99
N PHE A 169 -19.92 -10.85 20.88
CA PHE A 169 -19.40 -11.25 22.17
C PHE A 169 -18.32 -12.33 22.04
N PRO A 170 -17.23 -12.22 22.80
CA PRO A 170 -16.28 -13.31 22.93
C PRO A 170 -16.94 -14.48 23.68
N GLU A 171 -16.49 -15.70 23.46
CA GLU A 171 -17.05 -16.91 24.12
C GLU A 171 -17.03 -16.83 25.66
N LYS A 172 -15.97 -16.24 26.21
CA LYS A 172 -15.77 -16.08 27.66
C LYS A 172 -15.83 -14.60 28.05
N ALA A 173 -16.27 -14.31 29.29
CA ALA A 173 -16.29 -12.96 29.83
C ALA A 173 -14.90 -12.29 29.84
N ILE A 174 -13.85 -13.09 30.03
CA ILE A 174 -12.46 -12.66 29.91
C ILE A 174 -11.78 -13.63 28.95
N SER A 175 -11.16 -13.10 27.92
CA SER A 175 -10.41 -13.86 26.94
C SER A 175 -9.22 -13.06 26.46
N GLY A 176 -8.22 -13.72 25.90
CA GLY A 176 -7.06 -13.05 25.37
C GLY A 176 -5.99 -14.01 24.85
N ALA A 177 -4.96 -13.41 24.26
CA ALA A 177 -3.82 -14.12 23.74
C ALA A 177 -2.53 -13.35 24.01
N VAL A 178 -1.47 -14.08 24.26
CA VAL A 178 -0.09 -13.56 24.29
C VAL A 178 0.70 -14.32 23.25
N THR A 179 1.40 -13.59 22.38
CA THR A 179 2.18 -14.18 21.30
C THR A 179 3.62 -13.69 21.40
N PHE A 180 4.57 -14.61 21.22
CA PHE A 180 5.99 -14.29 21.10
C PHE A 180 6.51 -14.78 19.74
N ASN A 181 7.29 -13.93 19.09
CA ASN A 181 7.87 -14.21 17.77
C ASN A 181 9.39 -14.06 17.83
N GLY A 182 10.09 -14.97 17.19
CA GLY A 182 11.53 -14.93 17.00
C GLY A 182 11.91 -15.28 15.57
N SER A 183 13.02 -14.75 15.07
CA SER A 183 13.55 -15.07 13.74
C SER A 183 15.08 -15.06 13.70
N THR A 184 15.64 -15.74 12.70
CA THR A 184 17.09 -15.95 12.54
C THR A 184 17.91 -14.67 12.28
N ASN A 185 17.26 -13.58 11.91
CA ASN A 185 17.87 -12.27 11.69
C ASN A 185 17.83 -11.36 12.94
N ASN A 186 17.97 -11.97 14.12
CA ASN A 186 17.81 -11.29 15.41
C ASN A 186 16.46 -10.55 15.54
N GLY A 187 15.45 -11.10 14.90
CA GLY A 187 14.09 -10.60 15.03
C GLY A 187 13.47 -11.13 16.32
N ASN A 188 12.85 -10.25 17.06
CA ASN A 188 12.04 -10.56 18.22
C ASN A 188 10.82 -9.66 18.26
N GLY A 189 9.75 -10.18 18.86
CA GLY A 189 8.51 -9.44 19.00
C GLY A 189 7.54 -10.16 19.89
N GLY A 190 6.47 -9.49 20.20
CA GLY A 190 5.35 -10.07 20.94
C GLY A 190 4.14 -9.19 20.87
N SER A 191 3.00 -9.80 21.13
CA SER A 191 1.72 -9.09 21.23
C SER A 191 0.92 -9.63 22.40
N VAL A 192 0.06 -8.77 22.92
CA VAL A 192 -0.94 -9.08 23.92
C VAL A 192 -2.29 -8.55 23.46
N ASN A 193 -3.32 -9.33 23.62
CA ASN A 193 -4.71 -8.93 23.41
C ASN A 193 -5.54 -9.44 24.58
N ILE A 194 -6.33 -8.58 25.19
CA ILE A 194 -7.19 -8.91 26.32
C ILE A 194 -8.57 -8.32 26.07
N LYS A 195 -9.60 -9.15 26.17
CA LYS A 195 -11.00 -8.80 25.97
C LYS A 195 -11.77 -9.06 27.26
N PHE A 196 -12.54 -8.06 27.68
CA PHE A 196 -13.44 -8.13 28.82
C PHE A 196 -14.86 -7.92 28.33
N SER A 197 -15.79 -8.75 28.73
CA SER A 197 -17.21 -8.65 28.40
C SER A 197 -18.07 -8.88 29.61
N ASN A 198 -19.10 -8.06 29.79
CA ASN A 198 -20.15 -8.32 30.81
C ASN A 198 -21.16 -9.38 30.34
N LYS A 199 -21.02 -9.86 29.05
CA LYS A 199 -21.93 -10.82 28.41
C LYS A 199 -23.37 -10.33 28.20
N GLU A 200 -23.63 -9.08 28.52
CA GLU A 200 -24.93 -8.44 28.30
C GLU A 200 -24.87 -7.47 27.10
N ASN A 201 -24.06 -6.41 27.25
CA ASN A 201 -24.02 -5.34 26.23
C ASN A 201 -22.62 -4.81 25.93
N TRP A 202 -21.66 -4.92 26.87
CA TRP A 202 -20.41 -4.21 26.80
C TRP A 202 -19.21 -5.14 26.58
N ILE A 203 -18.32 -4.72 25.72
CA ILE A 203 -17.03 -5.35 25.49
C ILE A 203 -15.95 -4.27 25.52
N PHE A 204 -14.95 -4.48 26.35
CA PHE A 204 -13.72 -3.70 26.36
C PHE A 204 -12.58 -4.55 25.82
N ASN A 205 -11.81 -4.01 24.85
CA ASN A 205 -10.66 -4.68 24.28
C ASN A 205 -9.40 -3.81 24.41
N LEU A 206 -8.33 -4.41 24.91
CA LEU A 206 -7.02 -3.80 25.03
C LEU A 206 -5.99 -4.67 24.32
N SER A 207 -5.20 -4.09 23.43
CA SER A 207 -4.14 -4.83 22.74
C SER A 207 -2.89 -3.98 22.52
N GLY A 208 -1.76 -4.66 22.41
CA GLY A 208 -0.48 -4.02 22.08
C GLY A 208 0.49 -5.01 21.48
N ALA A 209 1.41 -4.51 20.67
CA ALA A 209 2.45 -5.32 20.08
C ALA A 209 3.76 -4.54 19.92
N THR A 210 4.86 -5.27 19.91
CA THR A 210 6.17 -4.73 19.58
C THR A 210 6.93 -5.71 18.73
N LYS A 211 7.73 -5.19 17.80
CA LYS A 211 8.58 -6.01 16.93
C LYS A 211 9.88 -5.28 16.61
N ARG A 212 10.98 -6.05 16.62
CA ARG A 212 12.29 -5.58 16.18
C ARG A 212 12.92 -6.64 15.31
N VAL A 213 13.51 -6.21 14.21
CA VAL A 213 14.28 -7.05 13.28
C VAL A 213 15.56 -6.29 12.98
N SER A 214 16.68 -7.00 13.00
CA SER A 214 17.99 -6.45 12.60
C SER A 214 18.15 -6.57 11.08
N LYS A 215 19.39 -6.50 10.62
CA LYS A 215 19.74 -6.76 9.23
C LYS A 215 19.39 -8.19 8.85
N TYR A 216 18.94 -8.43 7.64
CA TYR A 216 18.71 -9.80 7.17
C TYR A 216 19.87 -10.29 6.29
N LYS A 217 20.07 -11.60 6.32
CA LYS A 217 21.15 -12.28 5.62
C LYS A 217 20.76 -12.63 4.20
N ILE A 218 21.73 -12.61 3.31
CA ILE A 218 21.63 -13.03 1.92
C ILE A 218 22.79 -13.99 1.58
N PRO A 219 22.63 -14.85 0.58
CA PRO A 219 23.68 -15.83 0.25
C PRO A 219 24.90 -15.23 -0.46
N THR A 220 24.87 -13.96 -0.80
CA THR A 220 25.93 -13.27 -1.56
C THR A 220 26.18 -11.88 -1.00
N ARG A 221 27.12 -11.15 -1.60
CA ARG A 221 27.41 -9.75 -1.26
C ARG A 221 26.32 -8.84 -1.80
N SER A 222 25.97 -7.82 -1.04
CA SER A 222 25.05 -6.79 -1.52
C SER A 222 25.81 -5.64 -2.17
N LYS A 223 25.24 -5.04 -3.20
CA LYS A 223 25.73 -3.80 -3.80
C LYS A 223 25.76 -2.65 -2.78
N VAL A 224 24.77 -2.59 -1.91
CA VAL A 224 24.69 -1.59 -0.84
C VAL A 224 25.86 -1.69 0.13
N GLY A 225 26.33 -2.91 0.42
CA GLY A 225 27.53 -3.13 1.21
C GLY A 225 28.78 -2.56 0.55
N ALA A 226 28.91 -2.75 -0.76
CA ALA A 226 29.98 -2.16 -1.55
C ALA A 226 29.96 -0.62 -1.49
N CYS A 227 28.79 -0.03 -1.67
CA CYS A 227 28.61 1.41 -1.62
C CYS A 227 28.83 2.02 -0.24
N TYR A 228 28.50 1.27 0.80
CA TYR A 228 28.80 1.70 2.17
C TYR A 228 30.30 1.84 2.42
N SER A 229 31.09 0.87 1.98
CA SER A 229 32.55 0.88 2.09
C SER A 229 33.19 2.04 1.31
N TYR A 230 32.53 2.51 0.26
CA TYR A 230 33.00 3.64 -0.53
C TYR A 230 33.15 4.94 0.26
N GLN A 231 32.45 5.14 1.38
CA GLN A 231 32.69 6.32 2.24
C GLN A 231 34.14 6.49 2.65
N GLN A 232 34.89 5.40 2.66
CA GLN A 232 36.30 5.37 3.00
C GLN A 232 37.20 5.68 1.80
N LEU A 233 36.62 5.70 0.59
CA LEU A 233 37.34 5.80 -0.69
C LEU A 233 37.02 7.09 -1.43
N LYS A 234 37.35 8.23 -0.83
CA LYS A 234 36.94 9.57 -1.29
C LYS A 234 37.34 9.91 -2.74
N ASP A 235 38.33 9.21 -3.31
CA ASP A 235 38.99 9.61 -4.55
C ASP A 235 38.62 8.72 -5.76
N HIS A 236 37.68 7.78 -5.61
CA HIS A 236 37.32 6.85 -6.68
C HIS A 236 35.96 7.17 -7.30
N PHE A 237 35.91 8.14 -8.20
CA PHE A 237 34.71 8.58 -8.90
C PHE A 237 33.92 7.45 -9.58
N ALA A 238 34.61 6.51 -10.22
CA ALA A 238 33.96 5.41 -10.92
C ALA A 238 33.17 4.49 -9.97
N LEU A 239 33.70 4.19 -8.80
CA LEU A 239 32.97 3.41 -7.79
C LEU A 239 31.82 4.20 -7.17
N ARG A 240 32.00 5.49 -6.98
CA ARG A 240 30.95 6.37 -6.48
C ARG A 240 29.75 6.37 -7.41
N ASP A 241 30.00 6.56 -8.69
CA ASP A 241 28.91 6.60 -9.69
C ASP A 241 28.23 5.25 -9.83
N GLN A 242 28.99 4.16 -9.80
CA GLN A 242 28.45 2.81 -9.79
C GLN A 242 27.58 2.52 -8.56
N CYS A 243 27.98 2.97 -7.39
CA CYS A 243 27.23 2.81 -6.17
C CYS A 243 25.97 3.65 -6.12
N GLN A 244 26.03 4.87 -6.62
CA GLN A 244 24.90 5.77 -6.57
C GLN A 244 23.79 5.37 -7.54
N VAL A 245 24.16 5.11 -8.78
CA VAL A 245 23.14 4.88 -9.82
C VAL A 245 23.67 4.07 -11.00
N ASP A 246 23.39 2.79 -11.05
CA ASP A 246 23.66 2.00 -12.27
C ASP A 246 22.93 2.54 -13.49
N MET A 247 21.76 3.10 -13.30
CA MET A 247 20.96 3.70 -14.36
C MET A 247 21.69 4.85 -15.06
N LYS A 248 22.43 5.63 -14.30
CA LYS A 248 23.24 6.72 -14.82
C LYS A 248 24.28 6.22 -15.83
N VAL A 249 24.99 5.17 -15.44
CA VAL A 249 26.00 4.55 -16.32
C VAL A 249 25.33 3.78 -17.45
N PHE A 250 24.23 3.10 -17.15
CA PHE A 250 23.46 2.35 -18.14
C PHE A 250 22.93 3.27 -19.24
N THR A 251 22.27 4.37 -18.90
CA THR A 251 21.75 5.32 -19.88
C THR A 251 22.83 5.99 -20.70
N SER A 252 23.99 6.29 -20.11
CA SER A 252 25.10 6.92 -20.81
C SER A 252 25.82 6.00 -21.80
N ARG A 253 25.81 4.69 -21.54
CA ARG A 253 26.53 3.68 -22.34
C ARG A 253 25.64 2.79 -23.18
N ASN A 254 24.36 2.80 -22.96
CA ASN A 254 23.36 2.05 -23.71
C ASN A 254 22.22 2.97 -24.19
N PRO A 255 22.53 4.00 -25.00
CA PRO A 255 21.50 4.96 -25.42
C PRO A 255 20.37 4.33 -26.21
N GLU A 256 20.61 3.20 -26.87
CA GLU A 256 19.60 2.47 -27.63
C GLU A 256 18.51 1.87 -26.75
N ALA A 257 18.82 1.53 -25.49
CA ALA A 257 17.84 1.06 -24.53
C ALA A 257 16.87 2.16 -24.06
N TYR A 258 17.19 3.43 -24.34
CA TYR A 258 16.39 4.59 -23.94
C TYR A 258 16.21 5.55 -25.12
N PRO A 259 15.51 5.17 -26.16
CA PRO A 259 15.37 5.97 -27.39
C PRO A 259 14.70 7.33 -27.16
N TYR A 260 13.86 7.44 -26.13
CA TYR A 260 13.18 8.69 -25.76
C TYR A 260 14.09 9.78 -25.16
N ILE A 261 15.35 9.49 -24.88
CA ILE A 261 16.31 10.49 -24.37
C ILE A 261 16.42 11.67 -25.34
N SER A 262 16.47 11.39 -26.63
CA SER A 262 16.54 12.44 -27.64
C SER A 262 15.30 13.35 -27.65
N GLU A 263 14.12 12.76 -27.49
CA GLU A 263 12.86 13.53 -27.41
C GLU A 263 12.82 14.39 -26.16
N PHE A 264 13.19 13.81 -25.02
CA PHE A 264 13.28 14.55 -23.78
C PHE A 264 14.25 15.72 -23.89
N TRP A 265 15.41 15.52 -24.47
CA TRP A 265 16.40 16.57 -24.67
C TRP A 265 15.89 17.69 -25.57
N LYS A 266 15.20 17.37 -26.67
CA LYS A 266 14.57 18.36 -27.53
C LYS A 266 13.56 19.21 -26.77
N LYS A 267 12.69 18.56 -25.99
CA LYS A 267 11.74 19.25 -25.14
C LYS A 267 12.44 20.20 -24.16
N TYR A 268 13.49 19.71 -23.51
CA TYR A 268 14.25 20.50 -22.56
C TYR A 268 14.89 21.73 -23.21
N GLN A 269 15.47 21.58 -24.40
CA GLN A 269 16.06 22.71 -25.13
C GLN A 269 15.03 23.78 -25.47
N VAL A 270 13.86 23.38 -25.90
CA VAL A 270 12.77 24.30 -26.20
C VAL A 270 12.30 25.05 -24.94
N GLU A 271 12.18 24.31 -23.85
CA GLU A 271 11.68 24.85 -22.58
C GLU A 271 12.66 25.82 -21.92
N TYR A 272 13.97 25.54 -22.02
CA TYR A 272 15.01 26.34 -21.35
C TYR A 272 15.91 27.14 -22.30
N GLU A 273 15.59 27.18 -23.58
CA GLU A 273 16.30 27.96 -24.61
C GLU A 273 17.83 27.78 -24.59
N LEU A 274 18.27 26.54 -24.43
CA LEU A 274 19.69 26.22 -24.35
C LEU A 274 20.40 26.47 -25.69
N SER A 275 21.59 27.08 -25.62
CA SER A 275 22.44 27.28 -26.78
C SER A 275 23.09 25.98 -27.25
N GLU A 276 23.61 25.98 -28.51
CA GLU A 276 24.38 24.84 -29.02
C GLU A 276 25.66 24.62 -28.19
N ASP A 277 26.28 25.68 -27.70
CA ASP A 277 27.49 25.61 -26.86
C ASP A 277 27.19 24.93 -25.53
N ASP A 278 26.03 25.18 -24.93
CA ASP A 278 25.60 24.51 -23.71
C ASP A 278 25.48 22.99 -23.89
N LYS A 279 25.01 22.54 -25.03
CA LYS A 279 24.95 21.13 -25.37
C LYS A 279 26.34 20.49 -25.39
N TYR A 280 27.30 21.10 -26.05
CA TYR A 280 28.67 20.60 -26.14
C TYR A 280 29.36 20.64 -24.79
N THR A 281 29.12 21.66 -24.01
CA THR A 281 29.64 21.78 -22.66
C THR A 281 29.22 20.61 -21.77
N PHE A 282 27.95 20.25 -21.79
CA PHE A 282 27.46 19.10 -21.02
C PHE A 282 27.98 17.77 -21.56
N LYS A 283 28.10 17.63 -22.86
CA LYS A 283 28.63 16.43 -23.52
C LYS A 283 30.09 16.15 -23.14
N ASP A 284 30.89 17.18 -23.07
CA ASP A 284 32.33 17.05 -22.86
C ASP A 284 32.72 16.97 -21.38
N LYS A 285 31.93 17.51 -20.50
CA LYS A 285 32.21 17.50 -19.06
C LYS A 285 31.79 16.20 -18.41
N ASP A 286 30.62 16.21 -17.92
CA ASP A 286 30.06 15.11 -17.14
C ASP A 286 28.55 15.10 -17.32
N TYR A 287 28.08 14.29 -18.24
CA TYR A 287 26.65 14.15 -18.47
C TYR A 287 25.92 13.44 -17.36
N PHE A 288 26.57 13.12 -16.27
CA PHE A 288 25.93 12.71 -15.05
C PHE A 288 25.62 13.89 -14.12
N SER A 289 26.17 15.05 -14.40
CA SER A 289 25.82 16.27 -13.70
C SER A 289 24.74 17.03 -14.45
N GLY A 290 23.90 17.71 -13.72
CA GLY A 290 22.87 18.54 -14.31
C GLY A 290 21.89 17.77 -15.20
N ILE A 291 21.77 18.16 -16.45
CA ILE A 291 20.73 17.72 -17.38
C ILE A 291 21.01 16.35 -18.00
N GLY A 292 22.23 15.90 -17.97
CA GLY A 292 22.62 14.65 -18.60
C GLY A 292 23.08 14.83 -20.02
N TYR A 293 22.37 14.30 -21.01
CA TYR A 293 22.84 14.31 -22.40
C TYR A 293 22.54 15.60 -23.11
N VAL A 294 23.47 15.98 -23.96
CA VAL A 294 23.46 17.24 -24.65
C VAL A 294 23.11 17.12 -26.12
N ASP A 295 23.06 15.95 -26.62
CA ASP A 295 22.79 15.66 -28.00
C ASP A 295 21.39 15.09 -28.19
N ASN A 296 20.78 15.40 -29.32
CA ASN A 296 19.45 14.91 -29.66
C ASN A 296 19.46 13.59 -30.44
N GLU A 297 20.65 13.11 -30.76
CA GLU A 297 20.74 11.89 -31.54
C GLU A 297 20.93 10.66 -30.64
N PRO A 298 20.34 9.55 -30.97
CA PRO A 298 20.52 8.31 -30.30
C PRO A 298 21.98 7.95 -30.13
N ASN A 299 22.79 7.53 -29.85
CA ASN A 299 24.19 7.13 -29.82
C ASN A 299 25.21 8.23 -29.48
N LEU A 300 24.79 9.46 -29.34
CA LEU A 300 25.72 10.58 -29.16
C LEU A 300 26.43 10.63 -27.83
N ARG A 301 25.89 9.95 -26.85
CA ARG A 301 26.52 9.87 -25.52
C ARG A 301 27.73 9.03 -25.51
N TYR A 302 27.94 8.34 -26.58
CA TYR A 302 28.97 7.38 -26.71
C TYR A 302 30.18 7.98 -27.46
N LYS A 303 31.23 8.30 -26.71
CA LYS A 303 32.52 8.68 -27.35
C LYS A 303 33.21 7.41 -27.86
N PRO A 304 33.59 7.32 -29.11
CA PRO A 304 34.44 6.22 -29.57
C PRO A 304 35.67 6.08 -28.69
N GLY A 305 35.94 4.88 -28.22
CA GLY A 305 37.05 4.60 -27.31
C GLY A 305 36.74 4.85 -25.81
N SER A 306 35.55 5.34 -25.45
CA SER A 306 35.14 5.38 -24.04
C SER A 306 34.85 3.97 -23.53
N PRO A 307 35.09 3.68 -22.25
CA PRO A 307 34.78 2.36 -21.70
C PRO A 307 33.30 2.02 -21.89
N THR A 308 33.00 0.88 -22.45
CA THR A 308 31.64 0.46 -22.79
C THR A 308 30.92 -0.23 -21.65
N SER A 309 31.63 -0.57 -20.58
CA SER A 309 31.04 -1.28 -19.45
C SER A 309 31.69 -0.91 -18.13
N ILE A 310 30.89 -1.06 -17.09
CA ILE A 310 31.35 -0.93 -15.70
C ILE A 310 32.23 -2.13 -15.29
N GLU A 311 32.19 -3.21 -16.04
CA GLU A 311 32.89 -4.46 -15.73
C GLU A 311 34.41 -4.29 -15.56
N HIS A 312 34.97 -3.23 -16.12
CA HIS A 312 36.39 -2.93 -16.00
C HIS A 312 36.77 -2.10 -14.77
N VAL A 313 35.81 -1.72 -13.94
CA VAL A 313 36.12 -1.03 -12.68
C VAL A 313 36.53 -2.06 -11.66
N THR A 314 37.83 -2.28 -11.54
CA THR A 314 38.37 -3.13 -10.46
C THR A 314 38.28 -2.39 -9.15
N PRO A 315 37.61 -2.94 -8.12
CA PRO A 315 37.59 -2.33 -6.81
C PRO A 315 39.00 -2.17 -6.26
N PRO A 316 39.32 -1.07 -5.59
CA PRO A 316 40.62 -0.89 -4.95
C PRO A 316 40.87 -2.02 -3.94
N LYS A 317 42.15 -2.37 -3.73
CA LYS A 317 42.55 -3.46 -2.82
C LYS A 317 42.14 -3.23 -1.35
N HIS A 318 41.94 -1.99 -0.96
CA HIS A 318 41.48 -1.62 0.39
C HIS A 318 39.96 -1.46 0.49
N TYR A 319 39.26 -1.84 -0.53
CA TYR A 319 37.81 -1.91 -0.55
C TYR A 319 37.34 -2.98 0.41
N VAL A 320 36.61 -2.57 1.46
CA VAL A 320 36.10 -3.51 2.46
C VAL A 320 34.90 -4.22 1.91
N GLU A 321 35.06 -5.48 1.62
CA GLU A 321 33.95 -6.33 1.24
C GLU A 321 32.97 -6.50 2.39
N ASN A 322 31.69 -6.44 2.10
CA ASN A 322 30.68 -6.85 3.08
C ASN A 322 30.67 -8.39 3.18
N ASN A 323 31.62 -8.90 3.95
CA ASN A 323 31.81 -10.36 4.12
C ASN A 323 30.74 -11.02 4.98
N ASN A 324 29.82 -10.24 5.55
CA ASN A 324 28.83 -10.76 6.48
C ASN A 324 27.60 -11.34 5.79
N ASN A 325 27.52 -11.27 4.46
CA ASN A 325 26.34 -11.70 3.70
C ASN A 325 25.03 -11.11 4.28
N GLU A 326 25.08 -9.84 4.62
CA GLU A 326 23.95 -9.10 5.18
C GLU A 326 23.61 -7.92 4.28
N ILE A 327 22.34 -7.56 4.21
CA ILE A 327 21.95 -6.27 3.64
C ILE A 327 22.05 -5.21 4.71
N PRO A 328 22.97 -4.25 4.57
CA PRO A 328 23.08 -3.13 5.49
C PRO A 328 21.78 -2.32 5.51
N ASN A 329 21.51 -1.68 6.65
CA ASN A 329 20.37 -0.79 6.81
C ASN A 329 19.02 -1.45 6.47
N SER A 330 18.83 -2.71 6.85
CA SER A 330 17.58 -3.46 6.62
C SER A 330 16.83 -3.77 7.92
N PHE A 331 16.91 -2.88 8.90
CA PHE A 331 16.24 -3.03 10.19
C PHE A 331 14.74 -2.70 10.10
N LEU A 332 13.97 -3.23 11.06
CA LEU A 332 12.58 -2.85 11.34
C LEU A 332 12.41 -2.69 12.85
N LYS A 333 11.69 -1.64 13.25
CA LYS A 333 11.16 -1.48 14.60
C LYS A 333 9.71 -1.04 14.48
N SER A 334 8.81 -1.71 15.18
CA SER A 334 7.42 -1.30 15.24
C SER A 334 6.85 -1.51 16.64
N GLN A 335 5.89 -0.69 16.98
CA GLN A 335 5.08 -0.82 18.19
C GLN A 335 3.67 -0.33 17.91
N SER A 336 2.70 -0.96 18.55
CA SER A 336 1.31 -0.58 18.45
C SER A 336 0.59 -0.72 19.77
N GLY A 337 -0.49 0.04 19.95
CA GLY A 337 -1.41 -0.06 21.05
C GLY A 337 -2.82 0.25 20.59
N ASN A 338 -3.81 -0.39 21.20
CA ASN A 338 -5.22 -0.11 20.96
C ASN A 338 -6.03 -0.29 22.23
N ALA A 339 -6.99 0.60 22.42
CA ALA A 339 -8.05 0.45 23.42
C ALA A 339 -9.40 0.70 22.74
N SER A 340 -10.39 -0.13 23.02
CA SER A 340 -11.71 0.02 22.44
C SER A 340 -12.83 -0.39 23.38
N LEU A 341 -13.99 0.19 23.12
CA LEU A 341 -15.24 -0.10 23.81
C LEU A 341 -16.33 -0.36 22.77
N SER A 342 -17.06 -1.44 22.91
CA SER A 342 -18.19 -1.78 22.07
C SER A 342 -19.44 -2.02 22.90
N TYR A 343 -20.56 -1.49 22.44
CA TYR A 343 -21.90 -1.81 22.90
C TYR A 343 -22.56 -2.73 21.88
N ILE A 344 -23.06 -3.87 22.32
CA ILE A 344 -23.78 -4.85 21.51
C ILE A 344 -25.21 -4.87 22.00
N GLY A 345 -26.15 -4.52 21.14
CA GLY A 345 -27.60 -4.64 21.35
C GLY A 345 -28.20 -5.78 20.56
N ASP A 346 -29.52 -5.97 20.68
CA ASP A 346 -30.24 -7.02 19.97
C ASP A 346 -30.25 -6.77 18.46
N ASP A 347 -30.36 -5.51 18.03
CA ASP A 347 -30.51 -5.10 16.64
C ASP A 347 -29.20 -4.49 16.06
N GLY A 348 -28.07 -4.63 16.74
CA GLY A 348 -26.84 -4.09 16.21
C GLY A 348 -25.76 -3.78 17.23
N TYR A 349 -24.76 -2.99 16.83
CA TYR A 349 -23.67 -2.59 17.69
C TYR A 349 -23.22 -1.15 17.42
N LEU A 350 -22.55 -0.57 18.43
CA LEU A 350 -21.81 0.69 18.32
C LEU A 350 -20.46 0.51 19.02
N GLY A 351 -19.39 0.87 18.33
CA GLY A 351 -18.04 0.73 18.87
C GLY A 351 -17.19 1.97 18.66
N PHE A 352 -16.26 2.15 19.58
CA PHE A 352 -15.25 3.22 19.58
C PHE A 352 -13.88 2.62 19.83
N SER A 353 -12.85 3.10 19.11
CA SER A 353 -11.47 2.69 19.36
C SER A 353 -10.47 3.82 19.20
N VAL A 354 -9.37 3.73 19.93
CA VAL A 354 -8.17 4.54 19.78
C VAL A 354 -7.01 3.61 19.51
N THR A 355 -6.29 3.86 18.42
CA THR A 355 -5.10 3.09 18.00
C THR A 355 -3.91 4.03 17.87
N ASP A 356 -2.76 3.62 18.41
CA ASP A 356 -1.45 4.25 18.16
C ASP A 356 -0.54 3.20 17.49
N PHE A 357 0.10 3.59 16.39
CA PHE A 357 1.03 2.75 15.65
C PHE A 357 2.27 3.53 15.29
N GLN A 358 3.43 2.97 15.57
CA GLN A 358 4.72 3.57 15.25
C GLN A 358 5.60 2.53 14.60
N THR A 359 6.26 2.91 13.52
CA THR A 359 7.22 2.04 12.84
C THR A 359 8.38 2.84 12.27
N SER A 360 9.52 2.21 12.21
CA SER A 360 10.68 2.72 11.47
C SER A 360 11.45 1.57 10.85
N TYR A 361 11.95 1.78 9.64
CA TYR A 361 12.75 0.78 8.96
C TYR A 361 13.87 1.45 8.15
N GLY A 362 14.93 0.69 7.90
CA GLY A 362 16.00 1.10 7.02
C GLY A 362 15.70 0.68 5.58
N VAL A 363 15.87 1.61 4.66
CA VAL A 363 15.84 1.35 3.22
C VAL A 363 17.21 0.87 2.81
N PRO A 364 17.37 -0.27 2.16
CA PRO A 364 18.65 -0.74 1.65
C PRO A 364 19.21 0.21 0.58
N GLY A 365 19.85 1.28 1.02
CA GLY A 365 20.40 2.31 0.14
C GLY A 365 21.12 3.40 0.93
N TYR A 366 21.90 4.20 0.23
CA TYR A 366 22.67 5.32 0.78
C TYR A 366 22.50 6.52 -0.14
N ALA A 367 22.22 7.66 0.43
CA ALA A 367 22.01 8.90 -0.30
C ALA A 367 23.04 9.99 0.08
N TYR A 368 23.11 11.00 -0.76
CA TYR A 368 23.90 12.19 -0.55
C TYR A 368 22.99 13.39 -0.37
N LEU A 369 23.03 13.99 0.78
CA LEU A 369 22.30 15.20 1.10
C LEU A 369 23.23 16.25 1.70
N THR A 370 23.28 17.42 1.11
CA THR A 370 24.07 18.55 1.61
C THR A 370 23.15 19.69 1.98
N THR A 371 23.20 20.11 3.24
CA THR A 371 22.60 21.35 3.73
C THR A 371 23.62 22.47 3.76
N LYS A 372 23.20 23.68 4.13
CA LYS A 372 24.12 24.82 4.34
C LYS A 372 25.15 24.56 5.45
N THR A 373 24.79 23.77 6.45
CA THR A 373 25.59 23.53 7.66
C THR A 373 26.13 22.11 7.79
N THR A 374 25.49 21.14 7.11
CA THR A 374 25.81 19.73 7.29
C THR A 374 25.88 19.03 5.94
N ARG A 375 26.86 18.14 5.79
CA ARG A 375 27.01 17.28 4.60
C ARG A 375 26.82 15.84 5.02
N GLU A 376 25.68 15.27 4.66
CA GLU A 376 25.41 13.85 4.83
C GLU A 376 25.73 13.12 3.52
N ARG A 377 26.98 12.65 3.39
CA ARG A 377 27.45 11.93 2.21
C ARG A 377 27.33 10.43 2.43
N TYR A 378 26.61 9.74 1.51
CA TYR A 378 26.45 8.29 1.55
C TYR A 378 25.93 7.81 2.92
N LYS A 379 24.95 8.50 3.46
CA LYS A 379 24.29 8.12 4.69
C LYS A 379 23.12 7.17 4.41
N PRO A 380 22.84 6.27 5.34
CA PRO A 380 21.69 5.37 5.19
C PRO A 380 20.38 6.15 5.11
N VAL A 381 19.49 5.68 4.25
CA VAL A 381 18.13 6.20 4.18
C VAL A 381 17.25 5.39 5.11
N SER A 382 16.45 6.05 5.90
CA SER A 382 15.45 5.41 6.74
C SER A 382 14.11 6.12 6.66
N VAL A 383 13.07 5.38 6.97
CA VAL A 383 11.69 5.86 6.97
C VAL A 383 11.08 5.61 8.33
N SER A 384 10.35 6.58 8.84
CA SER A 384 9.56 6.41 10.06
C SER A 384 8.12 6.87 9.84
N ASN A 385 7.20 6.20 10.52
CA ASN A 385 5.79 6.55 10.57
C ASN A 385 5.32 6.55 12.03
N SER A 386 4.53 7.51 12.39
CA SER A 386 3.74 7.54 13.63
C SER A 386 2.30 7.89 13.25
N ASN A 387 1.37 7.01 13.58
CA ASN A 387 -0.04 7.16 13.23
C ASN A 387 -0.91 6.96 14.48
N ARG A 388 -1.76 7.93 14.78
CA ARG A 388 -2.82 7.84 15.79
C ARG A 388 -4.14 7.90 15.08
N ARG A 389 -5.03 6.97 15.43
CA ARG A 389 -6.33 6.82 14.80
C ARG A 389 -7.43 6.64 15.83
N ILE A 390 -8.55 7.29 15.58
CA ILE A 390 -9.81 7.13 16.32
C ILE A 390 -10.83 6.61 15.34
N ASP A 391 -11.48 5.50 15.67
CA ASP A 391 -12.54 4.91 14.86
C ASP A 391 -13.84 4.85 15.66
N ILE A 392 -14.94 5.16 14.99
CA ILE A 392 -16.30 4.95 15.46
C ILE A 392 -17.01 4.17 14.37
N GLN A 393 -17.61 3.06 14.72
CA GLN A 393 -18.42 2.29 13.78
C GLN A 393 -19.65 1.73 14.45
N GLY A 394 -20.71 1.60 13.68
CA GLY A 394 -21.95 1.01 14.14
C GLY A 394 -22.72 0.36 13.01
N LYS A 395 -23.54 -0.59 13.37
CA LYS A 395 -24.52 -1.22 12.50
C LYS A 395 -25.83 -1.37 13.26
N HIS A 396 -26.93 -1.14 12.56
CA HIS A 396 -28.27 -1.37 13.07
C HIS A 396 -29.10 -2.11 12.01
N ASP A 397 -29.69 -3.22 12.41
CA ASP A 397 -30.61 -3.99 11.61
C ASP A 397 -32.03 -3.41 11.78
N HIS A 398 -32.76 -3.29 10.68
CA HIS A 398 -34.15 -2.78 10.67
C HIS A 398 -34.33 -1.36 11.26
N LEU A 399 -33.40 -0.42 10.93
CA LEU A 399 -33.51 0.98 11.34
C LEU A 399 -34.84 1.63 10.93
N ALA A 400 -35.46 1.17 9.83
CA ALA A 400 -36.79 1.51 9.37
C ALA A 400 -37.42 0.30 8.68
N PRO A 401 -38.77 0.23 8.54
CA PRO A 401 -39.44 -0.92 7.94
C PRO A 401 -38.99 -1.29 6.52
N PHE A 402 -38.49 -0.30 5.76
CA PHE A 402 -37.99 -0.49 4.40
C PHE A 402 -36.46 -0.64 4.34
N LEU A 403 -35.76 -0.52 5.46
CA LEU A 403 -34.33 -0.71 5.58
C LEU A 403 -34.02 -2.01 6.31
N ARG A 404 -33.26 -2.89 5.64
CA ARG A 404 -32.87 -4.18 6.21
C ARG A 404 -31.73 -4.02 7.21
N ASP A 405 -30.67 -3.29 6.79
CA ASP A 405 -29.54 -2.97 7.66
C ASP A 405 -28.91 -1.64 7.24
N SER A 406 -28.31 -0.96 8.21
CA SER A 406 -27.61 0.31 8.02
C SER A 406 -26.30 0.29 8.77
N ALA A 407 -25.21 0.69 8.12
CA ALA A 407 -23.88 0.72 8.70
C ALA A 407 -23.27 2.12 8.60
N PHE A 408 -22.52 2.47 9.64
CA PHE A 408 -21.85 3.74 9.77
C PHE A 408 -20.39 3.51 10.17
N TYR A 409 -19.48 4.20 9.49
CA TYR A 409 -18.05 4.17 9.76
C TYR A 409 -17.50 5.58 9.74
N TYR A 410 -16.79 5.95 10.79
CA TYR A 410 -16.04 7.20 10.86
C TYR A 410 -14.64 6.94 11.37
N SER A 411 -13.65 7.59 10.77
CA SER A 411 -12.27 7.56 11.24
C SER A 411 -11.65 8.95 11.20
N TYR A 412 -10.99 9.32 12.27
CA TYR A 412 -10.02 10.41 12.33
C TYR A 412 -8.62 9.81 12.47
N SER A 413 -7.69 10.25 11.64
CA SER A 413 -6.28 9.87 11.80
C SER A 413 -5.34 11.06 11.69
N GLU A 414 -4.28 11.00 12.48
CA GLU A 414 -3.16 11.93 12.44
C GLU A 414 -1.87 11.13 12.29
N SER A 415 -1.14 11.35 11.20
CA SER A 415 0.12 10.69 10.93
C SER A 415 1.26 11.68 10.75
N LYS A 416 2.46 11.24 11.10
CA LYS A 416 3.72 11.88 10.76
C LYS A 416 4.61 10.84 10.11
N ASP A 417 4.97 11.09 8.87
CA ASP A 417 5.84 10.26 8.05
C ASP A 417 7.11 11.02 7.74
N GLU A 418 8.26 10.38 7.89
CA GLU A 418 9.55 11.01 7.69
C GLU A 418 10.46 10.14 6.83
N GLU A 419 11.07 10.75 5.84
CA GLU A 419 12.22 10.20 5.13
C GLU A 419 13.48 10.89 5.60
N LEU A 420 14.45 10.11 6.06
CA LEU A 420 15.70 10.61 6.61
C LEU A 420 16.89 10.13 5.79
N VAL A 421 17.85 11.03 5.57
CA VAL A 421 19.18 10.72 5.07
C VAL A 421 20.17 10.95 6.21
N GLY A 422 20.65 9.87 6.81
CA GLY A 422 21.39 9.96 8.07
C GLY A 422 20.50 10.53 9.19
N GLN A 423 20.79 11.73 9.64
CA GLN A 423 20.02 12.43 10.67
C GLN A 423 19.18 13.60 10.14
N ILE A 424 19.25 13.86 8.83
CA ILE A 424 18.52 14.96 8.20
C ILE A 424 17.20 14.44 7.67
N ALA A 425 16.10 15.06 8.09
CA ALA A 425 14.80 14.82 7.49
C ALA A 425 14.72 15.49 6.12
N SER A 426 14.78 14.69 5.07
CA SER A 426 14.63 15.16 3.68
C SER A 426 13.20 15.57 3.40
N SER A 427 12.26 14.72 3.78
CA SER A 427 10.83 14.97 3.66
C SER A 427 10.10 14.60 4.95
N VAL A 428 9.19 15.46 5.38
CA VAL A 428 8.32 15.25 6.53
C VAL A 428 6.88 15.53 6.10
N PHE A 429 6.01 14.55 6.26
CA PHE A 429 4.60 14.62 5.91
C PHE A 429 3.75 14.51 7.18
N ASN A 430 3.04 15.58 7.52
CA ASN A 430 2.05 15.56 8.58
C ASN A 430 0.67 15.52 7.96
N THR A 431 -0.05 14.42 8.14
CA THR A 431 -1.37 14.20 7.55
C THR A 431 -2.42 14.18 8.63
N LYS A 432 -3.48 14.96 8.45
CA LYS A 432 -4.73 14.85 9.22
C LYS A 432 -5.84 14.44 8.27
N SER A 433 -6.56 13.39 8.62
CA SER A 433 -7.63 12.93 7.76
C SER A 433 -8.90 12.57 8.52
N HIS A 434 -10.03 12.82 7.87
CA HIS A 434 -11.36 12.43 8.30
C HIS A 434 -11.98 11.58 7.21
N GLN A 435 -12.52 10.46 7.57
CA GLN A 435 -13.23 9.57 6.66
C GLN A 435 -14.61 9.25 7.23
N LEU A 436 -15.59 9.23 6.35
CA LEU A 436 -16.96 8.87 6.66
C LEU A 436 -17.47 7.91 5.60
N ALA A 437 -18.12 6.83 6.00
CA ALA A 437 -18.90 5.99 5.12
C ALA A 437 -20.23 5.63 5.78
N LEU A 438 -21.29 5.73 5.03
CA LEU A 438 -22.65 5.32 5.39
C LEU A 438 -23.16 4.40 4.30
N GLU A 439 -23.74 3.29 4.69
CA GLU A 439 -24.40 2.38 3.77
C GLU A 439 -25.71 1.89 4.37
N THR A 440 -26.72 1.78 3.55
CA THR A 440 -27.99 1.17 3.93
C THR A 440 -28.47 0.22 2.84
N ALA A 441 -28.90 -0.97 3.25
CA ALA A 441 -29.54 -1.95 2.38
C ALA A 441 -31.05 -1.89 2.59
N HIS A 442 -31.81 -1.92 1.50
CA HIS A 442 -33.26 -2.00 1.60
C HIS A 442 -33.76 -3.44 1.82
N THR A 443 -34.96 -3.58 2.35
CA THR A 443 -35.64 -4.88 2.40
C THR A 443 -35.89 -5.40 0.97
N PRO A 444 -35.77 -6.71 0.73
CA PRO A 444 -35.97 -7.25 -0.61
C PRO A 444 -37.33 -6.87 -1.23
N LEU A 445 -37.28 -6.20 -2.38
CA LEU A 445 -38.48 -5.86 -3.13
C LEU A 445 -38.91 -7.08 -3.96
N PHE A 446 -40.20 -7.40 -3.90
CA PHE A 446 -40.79 -8.56 -4.61
C PHE A 446 -40.06 -9.89 -4.28
N ASN A 447 -39.41 -9.99 -3.16
CA ASN A 447 -38.54 -11.11 -2.72
C ASN A 447 -37.44 -11.49 -3.73
N ARG A 448 -37.07 -10.59 -4.64
CA ARG A 448 -36.11 -10.86 -5.72
C ARG A 448 -35.09 -9.76 -5.93
N LEU A 449 -35.46 -8.52 -5.67
CA LEU A 449 -34.57 -7.37 -5.87
C LEU A 449 -33.98 -6.96 -4.52
N ASN A 450 -32.66 -7.09 -4.40
CA ASN A 450 -31.87 -6.71 -3.24
C ASN A 450 -30.95 -5.58 -3.63
N GLY A 451 -30.82 -4.57 -2.78
CA GLY A 451 -29.95 -3.47 -3.10
C GLY A 451 -29.48 -2.67 -1.90
N ALA A 452 -28.51 -1.84 -2.15
CA ALA A 452 -27.94 -0.94 -1.17
C ALA A 452 -27.56 0.40 -1.81
N PHE A 453 -27.57 1.41 -0.97
CA PHE A 453 -27.17 2.76 -1.25
C PHE A 453 -26.09 3.17 -0.26
N GLY A 454 -25.04 3.84 -0.75
CA GLY A 454 -23.98 4.31 0.12
C GLY A 454 -23.44 5.69 -0.26
N ILE A 455 -22.93 6.37 0.74
CA ILE A 455 -22.16 7.61 0.59
C ILE A 455 -20.85 7.48 1.32
N ASN A 456 -19.78 8.03 0.76
CA ASN A 456 -18.52 8.13 1.46
C ASN A 456 -17.85 9.49 1.20
N GLY A 457 -17.06 9.91 2.16
CA GLY A 457 -16.31 11.14 2.11
C GLY A 457 -14.94 10.98 2.76
N ASN A 458 -13.98 11.67 2.18
CA ASN A 458 -12.61 11.70 2.64
C ASN A 458 -12.09 13.14 2.60
N TYR A 459 -11.51 13.58 3.72
CA TYR A 459 -10.83 14.85 3.85
C TYR A 459 -9.42 14.58 4.34
N ARG A 460 -8.39 14.95 3.57
CA ARG A 460 -6.97 14.72 3.88
C ARG A 460 -6.20 16.04 3.75
N ASP A 461 -5.73 16.57 4.87
CA ASP A 461 -4.85 17.74 4.95
C ASP A 461 -3.40 17.26 5.12
N LEU A 462 -2.65 17.26 4.02
CA LEU A 462 -1.23 16.94 3.97
C LEU A 462 -0.39 18.20 4.08
N LYS A 463 0.38 18.34 5.14
CA LYS A 463 1.37 19.40 5.32
C LYS A 463 2.76 18.83 5.17
N THR A 464 3.50 19.39 4.23
CA THR A 464 4.83 18.93 3.88
C THR A 464 5.88 19.90 4.38
N SER A 465 6.96 19.36 4.92
CA SER A 465 8.16 20.07 5.32
C SER A 465 9.39 19.17 5.13
N GLY A 466 10.57 19.63 5.51
CA GLY A 466 11.82 18.90 5.30
C GLY A 466 12.78 19.72 4.47
N TYR A 467 14.02 19.22 4.35
CA TYR A 467 15.07 19.96 3.67
C TYR A 467 14.91 19.96 2.15
N ASP A 468 14.51 18.83 1.59
CA ASP A 468 14.31 18.59 0.14
C ASP A 468 12.99 17.86 -0.12
N ALA A 469 11.90 18.35 0.45
CA ALA A 469 10.59 17.74 0.29
C ALA A 469 10.18 17.71 -1.20
N TYR A 470 9.81 16.52 -1.67
CA TYR A 470 9.48 16.29 -3.08
C TYR A 470 7.99 16.45 -3.41
N LEU A 471 7.14 16.66 -2.41
CA LEU A 471 5.71 16.93 -2.57
C LEU A 471 5.36 18.27 -1.91
N PRO A 472 4.45 19.06 -2.48
CA PRO A 472 3.89 20.25 -1.80
C PRO A 472 2.87 19.84 -0.74
N SER A 473 2.45 20.78 0.09
CA SER A 473 1.29 20.61 0.95
C SER A 473 0.02 20.66 0.13
N VAL A 474 -0.90 19.72 0.36
CA VAL A 474 -2.13 19.57 -0.42
C VAL A 474 -3.30 19.21 0.47
N LEU A 475 -4.40 19.93 0.33
CA LEU A 475 -5.69 19.55 0.88
C LEU A 475 -6.48 18.78 -0.17
N THR A 476 -6.74 17.50 0.10
CA THR A 476 -7.56 16.64 -0.75
C THR A 476 -8.94 16.45 -0.15
N LYS A 477 -9.99 16.59 -0.96
CA LYS A 477 -11.38 16.28 -0.63
C LYS A 477 -11.94 15.32 -1.66
N GLU A 478 -12.55 14.24 -1.18
CA GLU A 478 -13.17 13.23 -2.03
C GLU A 478 -14.56 12.89 -1.49
N TYR A 479 -15.52 12.80 -2.39
CA TYR A 479 -16.89 12.42 -2.08
C TYR A 479 -17.38 11.41 -3.10
N GLY A 480 -18.22 10.52 -2.66
CA GLY A 480 -18.85 9.55 -3.54
C GLY A 480 -20.20 9.11 -3.03
N ILE A 481 -21.10 8.90 -3.97
CA ILE A 481 -22.43 8.34 -3.76
C ILE A 481 -22.60 7.18 -4.73
N TYR A 482 -23.10 6.08 -4.24
CA TYR A 482 -23.29 4.88 -5.06
C TYR A 482 -24.57 4.13 -4.67
N TRP A 483 -25.04 3.34 -5.61
CA TRP A 483 -26.08 2.36 -5.41
C TRP A 483 -25.74 1.07 -6.16
N VAL A 484 -26.22 -0.04 -5.66
CA VAL A 484 -26.07 -1.36 -6.29
C VAL A 484 -27.35 -2.15 -6.06
N GLU A 485 -27.81 -2.83 -7.11
CA GLU A 485 -28.99 -3.68 -7.11
C GLU A 485 -28.64 -5.05 -7.69
N SER A 486 -29.22 -6.09 -7.10
CA SER A 486 -29.14 -7.45 -7.59
C SER A 486 -30.54 -8.05 -7.70
N LEU A 487 -30.90 -8.47 -8.91
CA LEU A 487 -32.14 -9.11 -9.24
C LEU A 487 -31.96 -10.63 -9.38
N ASN A 488 -32.53 -11.37 -8.45
CA ASN A 488 -32.50 -12.83 -8.45
C ASN A 488 -33.64 -13.40 -9.34
N LEU A 489 -33.25 -14.08 -10.41
CA LEU A 489 -34.13 -14.75 -11.38
C LEU A 489 -33.68 -16.22 -11.55
N SER A 490 -33.47 -16.94 -10.43
CA SER A 490 -32.92 -18.31 -10.44
C SER A 490 -33.27 -19.09 -11.71
N PRO A 491 -32.25 -19.69 -12.39
CA PRO A 491 -30.85 -19.84 -12.01
C PRO A 491 -29.94 -18.64 -12.34
N PHE A 492 -30.52 -17.53 -12.76
CA PHE A 492 -29.80 -16.30 -13.10
C PHE A 492 -29.86 -15.26 -11.97
N GLU A 493 -28.79 -14.47 -11.82
CA GLU A 493 -28.76 -13.26 -11.00
C GLU A 493 -28.11 -12.14 -11.80
N LEU A 494 -28.79 -11.00 -11.88
CA LEU A 494 -28.31 -9.79 -12.55
C LEU A 494 -27.98 -8.73 -11.51
N THR A 495 -26.71 -8.30 -11.45
CA THR A 495 -26.26 -7.22 -10.57
C THR A 495 -25.86 -6.00 -11.39
N ALA A 496 -26.36 -4.83 -11.01
CA ALA A 496 -26.00 -3.55 -11.61
C ALA A 496 -25.69 -2.51 -10.52
N GLY A 497 -24.72 -1.67 -10.76
CA GLY A 497 -24.37 -0.60 -9.83
C GLY A 497 -23.76 0.60 -10.52
N TYR A 498 -23.94 1.77 -9.89
CA TYR A 498 -23.39 3.03 -10.34
C TYR A 498 -22.87 3.87 -9.19
N ARG A 499 -21.75 4.55 -9.41
CA ARG A 499 -21.14 5.54 -8.52
C ARG A 499 -20.90 6.84 -9.26
N LYS A 500 -21.20 7.96 -8.63
CA LYS A 500 -20.70 9.28 -8.97
C LYS A 500 -19.76 9.76 -7.86
N GLY A 501 -18.60 10.27 -8.22
CA GLY A 501 -17.61 10.77 -7.29
C GLY A 501 -17.04 12.12 -7.74
N TYR A 502 -16.42 12.79 -6.79
CA TYR A 502 -15.73 14.06 -6.98
C TYR A 502 -14.46 14.07 -6.15
N THR A 503 -13.35 14.49 -6.74
CA THR A 503 -12.04 14.65 -6.08
C THR A 503 -11.52 16.07 -6.33
N GLN A 504 -11.04 16.74 -5.30
CA GLN A 504 -10.45 18.06 -5.36
C GLN A 504 -9.11 18.09 -4.62
N HIS A 505 -8.09 18.64 -5.27
CA HIS A 505 -6.78 18.90 -4.70
C HIS A 505 -6.53 20.41 -4.66
N ASN A 506 -6.40 20.96 -3.47
CA ASN A 506 -6.06 22.37 -3.25
C ASN A 506 -4.62 22.46 -2.74
N LEU A 507 -3.78 23.10 -3.52
CA LEU A 507 -2.37 23.31 -3.20
C LEU A 507 -2.20 24.38 -2.13
N ASN A 508 -1.33 24.11 -1.18
CA ASN A 508 -0.79 25.10 -0.27
C ASN A 508 0.75 25.03 -0.37
N ILE A 509 1.32 25.89 -1.22
CA ILE A 509 2.75 25.90 -1.51
C ILE A 509 3.45 26.79 -0.48
N PRO A 510 4.26 26.24 0.44
CA PRO A 510 5.04 27.03 1.36
C PRO A 510 6.03 27.94 0.63
N ALA A 511 6.34 29.10 1.19
CA ALA A 511 7.26 30.07 0.59
C ALA A 511 8.69 29.50 0.34
N ASN A 512 9.08 28.49 1.13
CA ASN A 512 10.35 27.78 1.03
C ASN A 512 10.31 26.50 0.18
N TYR A 513 9.14 26.17 -0.42
CA TYR A 513 9.06 25.05 -1.34
C TYR A 513 9.99 25.30 -2.53
N ASN A 514 10.92 24.39 -2.74
CA ASN A 514 12.03 24.59 -3.66
C ASN A 514 11.55 24.57 -5.12
N ARG A 515 11.21 25.74 -5.66
CA ARG A 515 10.86 25.93 -7.07
C ARG A 515 12.08 25.92 -8.01
N GLY A 516 13.30 25.87 -7.44
CA GLY A 516 14.55 26.16 -8.15
C GLY A 516 15.11 25.07 -9.03
N ARG A 517 14.41 23.93 -9.22
CA ARG A 517 14.92 22.81 -10.00
C ARG A 517 14.19 22.60 -11.33
N GLY A 518 13.86 23.69 -12.02
CA GLY A 518 13.29 23.61 -13.37
C GLY A 518 11.81 23.26 -13.41
N GLN A 519 11.07 23.61 -12.40
CA GLN A 519 9.61 23.49 -12.48
C GLN A 519 9.03 24.53 -13.42
N GLY A 520 8.29 24.04 -14.37
CA GLY A 520 7.26 24.82 -15.02
C GLY A 520 6.32 25.44 -13.97
N SER A 521 5.94 26.65 -14.19
CA SER A 521 5.09 27.51 -13.34
C SER A 521 3.64 27.00 -13.15
N ASN A 522 3.31 25.76 -13.53
CA ASN A 522 1.94 25.28 -13.74
C ASN A 522 1.33 24.48 -12.58
N LEU A 523 1.89 24.60 -11.36
CA LEU A 523 1.23 24.00 -10.20
C LEU A 523 -0.09 24.72 -9.94
N GLN A 524 -1.20 24.02 -10.09
CA GLN A 524 -2.55 24.56 -9.93
C GLN A 524 -3.45 23.61 -9.13
N ASN A 525 -4.47 24.17 -8.52
CA ASN A 525 -5.53 23.39 -7.93
C ASN A 525 -6.23 22.56 -9.02
N ARG A 526 -6.54 21.32 -8.70
CA ARG A 526 -7.21 20.41 -9.64
C ARG A 526 -8.49 19.84 -9.03
N HIS A 527 -9.45 19.58 -9.87
CA HIS A 527 -10.66 18.84 -9.51
C HIS A 527 -11.04 17.87 -10.62
N PHE A 528 -11.68 16.79 -10.23
CA PHE A 528 -12.02 15.69 -11.13
C PHE A 528 -13.39 15.14 -10.78
N ASP A 529 -14.25 15.05 -11.78
CA ASP A 529 -15.44 14.23 -11.72
C ASP A 529 -15.09 12.78 -12.04
N THR A 530 -15.50 11.88 -11.17
CA THR A 530 -15.25 10.45 -11.33
C THR A 530 -16.56 9.66 -11.35
N SER A 531 -16.53 8.49 -11.95
CA SER A 531 -17.66 7.56 -11.93
C SER A 531 -17.19 6.12 -11.99
N ALA A 532 -18.02 5.21 -11.53
CA ALA A 532 -17.81 3.78 -11.73
C ALA A 532 -19.16 3.12 -11.97
N ASN A 533 -19.17 2.10 -12.82
CA ASN A 533 -20.32 1.24 -13.01
C ASN A 533 -19.89 -0.22 -13.09
N THR A 534 -20.77 -1.08 -12.64
CA THR A 534 -20.61 -2.54 -12.66
C THR A 534 -21.89 -3.15 -13.21
N LEU A 535 -21.74 -4.12 -14.11
CA LEU A 535 -22.80 -4.98 -14.58
C LEU A 535 -22.31 -6.42 -14.51
N ALA A 536 -23.02 -7.28 -13.80
CA ALA A 536 -22.66 -8.68 -13.68
C ALA A 536 -23.89 -9.58 -13.92
N LEU A 537 -23.65 -10.70 -14.61
CA LEU A 537 -24.62 -11.77 -14.81
C LEU A 537 -24.01 -13.05 -14.23
N SER A 538 -24.66 -13.60 -13.21
CA SER A 538 -24.32 -14.90 -12.64
C SER A 538 -25.34 -15.93 -13.14
N PHE A 539 -24.86 -17.14 -13.40
CA PHE A 539 -25.64 -18.30 -13.81
C PHE A 539 -25.23 -19.51 -12.96
N THR A 540 -26.16 -19.99 -12.14
CA THR A 540 -25.96 -21.12 -11.21
C THR A 540 -26.89 -22.26 -11.62
N PRO A 541 -26.49 -23.10 -12.60
CA PRO A 541 -27.32 -24.18 -13.10
C PRO A 541 -27.57 -25.28 -12.08
N ILE A 542 -26.60 -25.50 -11.19
CA ILE A 542 -26.62 -26.38 -10.01
C ILE A 542 -25.93 -25.66 -8.87
N ASP A 543 -26.26 -25.99 -7.65
CA ASP A 543 -25.74 -25.31 -6.44
C ASP A 543 -24.21 -25.32 -6.33
N GLU A 544 -23.58 -26.35 -6.91
CA GLU A 544 -22.14 -26.56 -6.88
C GLU A 544 -21.37 -25.83 -8.00
N TRP A 545 -22.05 -25.21 -8.97
CA TRP A 545 -21.39 -24.56 -10.10
C TRP A 545 -21.98 -23.20 -10.43
N THR A 546 -21.15 -22.18 -10.34
CA THR A 546 -21.51 -20.80 -10.70
C THR A 546 -20.61 -20.28 -11.82
N LEU A 547 -21.22 -19.74 -12.86
CA LEU A 547 -20.59 -18.95 -13.90
C LEU A 547 -20.96 -17.48 -13.70
N LYS A 548 -19.97 -16.57 -13.73
CA LYS A 548 -20.21 -15.12 -13.60
C LYS A 548 -19.49 -14.36 -14.71
N LEU A 549 -20.22 -13.57 -15.47
CA LEU A 549 -19.68 -12.59 -16.40
C LEU A 549 -19.87 -11.21 -15.81
N GLN A 550 -18.78 -10.46 -15.67
CA GLN A 550 -18.79 -9.12 -15.05
C GLN A 550 -18.08 -8.11 -15.93
N GLN A 551 -18.67 -6.93 -16.10
CA GLN A 551 -18.04 -5.75 -16.69
C GLN A 551 -17.96 -4.65 -15.64
N ASN A 552 -16.78 -4.00 -15.54
CA ASN A 552 -16.59 -2.80 -14.74
C ASN A 552 -16.02 -1.69 -15.62
N ILE A 553 -16.51 -0.48 -15.44
CA ILE A 553 -15.92 0.73 -16.02
C ILE A 553 -15.72 1.72 -14.87
N SER A 554 -14.50 2.25 -14.72
CA SER A 554 -14.24 3.24 -13.68
C SER A 554 -13.31 4.35 -14.16
N TYR A 555 -13.48 5.51 -13.54
CA TYR A 555 -12.63 6.69 -13.75
C TYR A 555 -11.94 7.03 -12.43
N ARG A 556 -10.60 7.09 -12.46
CA ARG A 556 -9.76 7.44 -11.32
C ARG A 556 -9.21 8.85 -11.48
N ALA A 557 -9.32 9.67 -10.45
CA ALA A 557 -8.59 10.93 -10.37
C ALA A 557 -7.08 10.65 -10.22
N PRO A 558 -6.20 11.42 -10.87
CA PRO A 558 -4.78 11.37 -10.56
C PRO A 558 -4.52 11.73 -9.10
N GLU A 559 -3.56 11.05 -8.48
CA GLU A 559 -3.14 11.35 -7.11
C GLU A 559 -2.10 12.48 -7.06
N ILE A 560 -1.93 13.04 -5.87
CA ILE A 560 -1.06 14.21 -5.69
C ILE A 560 0.41 13.93 -6.02
N ASN A 561 0.89 12.70 -5.89
CA ASN A 561 2.22 12.32 -6.33
C ASN A 561 2.36 12.28 -7.86
N GLU A 562 1.31 11.88 -8.56
CA GLU A 562 1.29 11.88 -10.04
C GLU A 562 1.26 13.32 -10.58
N LEU A 563 0.56 14.21 -9.87
CA LEU A 563 0.36 15.60 -10.29
C LEU A 563 1.52 16.53 -9.88
N TYR A 564 2.05 16.37 -8.66
CA TYR A 564 2.78 17.46 -8.00
C TYR A 564 4.15 17.07 -7.47
N THR A 565 4.63 15.83 -7.65
CA THR A 565 6.00 15.49 -7.22
C THR A 565 7.02 16.35 -7.95
N HIS A 566 8.03 16.82 -7.20
CA HIS A 566 9.15 17.53 -7.79
C HIS A 566 10.36 17.55 -6.86
N GLY A 567 11.40 16.83 -7.23
CA GLY A 567 12.65 16.83 -6.49
C GLY A 567 13.11 15.43 -6.06
N PRO A 568 14.13 15.40 -5.19
CA PRO A 568 14.77 14.16 -4.78
C PRO A 568 13.87 13.33 -3.88
N HIS A 569 13.73 12.07 -4.25
CA HIS A 569 13.08 11.02 -3.47
C HIS A 569 14.14 10.01 -3.05
N TYR A 570 14.75 10.25 -1.90
CA TYR A 570 15.97 9.56 -1.50
C TYR A 570 15.76 8.07 -1.21
N ALA A 571 14.58 7.67 -0.75
CA ALA A 571 14.27 6.26 -0.55
C ALA A 571 14.26 5.46 -1.86
N TYR A 572 13.91 6.10 -2.97
CA TYR A 572 13.97 5.50 -4.31
C TYR A 572 15.30 5.75 -5.03
N LEU A 573 16.15 6.63 -4.50
CA LEU A 573 17.40 7.10 -5.16
C LEU A 573 17.14 7.69 -6.55
N ILE A 574 16.07 8.46 -6.69
CA ILE A 574 15.65 9.12 -7.93
C ILE A 574 15.28 10.59 -7.66
N GLU A 575 15.14 11.36 -8.72
CA GLU A 575 14.35 12.59 -8.71
C GLU A 575 13.02 12.34 -9.41
N GLU A 576 11.93 12.76 -8.80
CA GLU A 576 10.59 12.62 -9.38
C GLU A 576 10.08 13.95 -9.92
N GLN A 577 9.34 13.86 -11.02
CA GLN A 577 8.65 14.99 -11.63
C GLN A 577 7.23 14.59 -11.99
N GLY A 578 6.24 15.28 -11.39
CA GLY A 578 4.81 15.10 -11.65
C GLY A 578 4.36 15.86 -12.88
N ASN A 579 3.11 15.63 -13.26
CA ASN A 579 2.46 16.34 -14.36
C ASN A 579 1.08 16.82 -13.93
N SER A 580 0.96 18.13 -13.68
CA SER A 580 -0.28 18.74 -13.21
C SER A 580 -1.39 18.83 -14.28
N GLU A 581 -1.08 18.53 -15.53
CA GLU A 581 -2.04 18.55 -16.65
C GLU A 581 -2.82 17.25 -16.82
N PHE A 582 -2.50 16.18 -16.06
CA PHE A 582 -3.18 14.91 -16.18
C PHE A 582 -4.70 15.01 -16.02
N ASN A 583 -5.40 14.25 -16.86
CA ASN A 583 -6.82 13.99 -16.74
C ASN A 583 -7.08 12.64 -16.00
N THR A 584 -8.35 12.32 -15.79
CA THR A 584 -8.75 11.05 -15.17
C THR A 584 -8.24 9.86 -15.99
N GLU A 585 -7.87 8.80 -15.29
CA GLU A 585 -7.57 7.49 -15.87
C GLU A 585 -8.86 6.69 -15.97
N LYS A 586 -9.12 6.10 -17.12
CA LYS A 586 -10.27 5.23 -17.35
C LYS A 586 -9.81 3.78 -17.38
N SER A 587 -10.52 2.89 -16.68
CA SER A 587 -10.38 1.45 -16.83
C SER A 587 -11.70 0.82 -17.29
N LYS A 588 -11.62 -0.16 -18.20
CA LYS A 588 -12.75 -0.99 -18.63
C LYS A 588 -12.33 -2.45 -18.55
N SER A 589 -12.90 -3.18 -17.61
CA SER A 589 -12.61 -4.60 -17.42
C SER A 589 -13.81 -5.49 -17.80
N ILE A 590 -13.49 -6.65 -18.33
CA ILE A 590 -14.42 -7.77 -18.53
C ILE A 590 -13.79 -9.00 -17.89
N GLU A 591 -14.56 -9.72 -17.09
CA GLU A 591 -14.12 -10.91 -16.37
C GLU A 591 -15.17 -12.03 -16.49
N LEU A 592 -14.70 -13.22 -16.80
CA LEU A 592 -15.49 -14.45 -16.78
C LEU A 592 -14.93 -15.37 -15.71
N SER A 593 -15.72 -15.68 -14.70
CA SER A 593 -15.38 -16.57 -13.60
C SER A 593 -16.21 -17.85 -13.67
N SER A 594 -15.58 -18.99 -13.39
CA SER A 594 -16.22 -20.27 -13.14
C SER A 594 -15.79 -20.80 -11.80
N VAL A 595 -16.73 -21.08 -10.91
CA VAL A 595 -16.46 -21.65 -9.58
C VAL A 595 -17.24 -22.96 -9.47
N ILE A 596 -16.54 -24.04 -9.16
CA ILE A 596 -17.10 -25.39 -8.97
C ILE A 596 -16.69 -25.86 -7.59
N GLU A 597 -17.66 -26.23 -6.75
CA GLU A 597 -17.45 -26.75 -5.39
C GLU A 597 -18.25 -28.04 -5.20
N ILE A 598 -17.59 -29.20 -5.27
CA ILE A 598 -18.22 -30.53 -5.13
C ILE A 598 -17.52 -31.30 -4.01
N GLY A 599 -18.16 -31.41 -2.87
CA GLY A 599 -17.57 -32.07 -1.70
C GLY A 599 -16.27 -31.39 -1.24
N ASN A 600 -15.14 -32.11 -1.35
CA ASN A 600 -13.81 -31.57 -1.03
C ASN A 600 -13.07 -31.02 -2.26
N PHE A 601 -13.68 -31.03 -3.42
CA PHE A 601 -13.11 -30.50 -4.63
C PHE A 601 -13.59 -29.06 -4.84
N SER A 602 -12.64 -28.13 -4.93
CA SER A 602 -12.91 -26.72 -5.28
C SER A 602 -12.06 -26.35 -6.48
N ASN A 603 -12.67 -25.75 -7.47
CA ASN A 603 -12.00 -25.29 -8.68
C ASN A 603 -12.50 -23.90 -9.03
N LYS A 604 -11.57 -22.99 -9.28
CA LYS A 604 -11.87 -21.63 -9.68
C LYS A 604 -11.04 -21.23 -10.89
N LEU A 605 -11.72 -20.83 -11.96
CA LEU A 605 -11.11 -20.33 -13.18
C LEU A 605 -11.59 -18.90 -13.43
N ASN A 606 -10.65 -17.96 -13.59
CA ASN A 606 -10.93 -16.58 -13.96
C ASN A 606 -10.21 -16.23 -15.25
N LEU A 607 -10.94 -15.67 -16.20
CA LEU A 607 -10.42 -15.06 -17.42
C LEU A 607 -10.72 -13.57 -17.36
N TYR A 608 -9.71 -12.72 -17.54
CA TYR A 608 -9.92 -11.27 -17.48
C TYR A 608 -9.20 -10.52 -18.58
N LYS A 609 -9.78 -9.40 -18.96
CA LYS A 609 -9.18 -8.38 -19.81
C LYS A 609 -9.55 -7.01 -19.27
N THR A 610 -8.58 -6.11 -19.17
CA THR A 610 -8.79 -4.71 -18.78
C THR A 610 -8.05 -3.79 -19.75
N ASP A 611 -8.77 -2.86 -20.34
CA ASP A 611 -8.26 -1.78 -21.17
C ASP A 611 -8.20 -0.50 -20.32
N TYR A 612 -7.04 0.16 -20.30
CA TYR A 612 -6.81 1.45 -19.64
C TYR A 612 -6.58 2.53 -20.67
N SER A 613 -7.20 3.69 -20.47
CA SER A 613 -6.88 4.90 -21.22
C SER A 613 -6.32 5.96 -20.27
N GLY A 614 -5.17 6.53 -20.65
CA GLY A 614 -4.44 7.48 -19.83
C GLY A 614 -3.88 6.86 -18.54
N PHE A 615 -3.34 5.65 -18.60
CA PHE A 615 -2.68 4.96 -17.50
C PHE A 615 -1.44 5.72 -17.05
N LYS A 616 -1.39 6.17 -15.78
CA LYS A 616 -0.27 6.94 -15.24
C LYS A 616 0.85 6.03 -14.78
N PHE A 617 2.07 6.33 -15.20
CA PHE A 617 3.27 5.58 -14.85
C PHE A 617 4.49 6.50 -14.75
N ARG A 618 5.55 6.03 -14.10
CA ARG A 618 6.82 6.77 -14.04
C ARG A 618 7.72 6.31 -15.17
N ARG A 619 8.13 7.25 -16.01
CA ARG A 619 9.04 7.03 -17.11
C ARG A 619 10.44 7.49 -16.75
N LEU A 620 11.46 6.69 -17.09
CA LEU A 620 12.84 7.09 -16.99
C LEU A 620 13.19 8.05 -18.13
N THR A 621 13.65 9.25 -17.79
CA THR A 621 14.01 10.26 -18.80
C THR A 621 15.39 10.06 -19.42
N GLY A 622 16.26 9.23 -18.82
CA GLY A 622 17.66 9.09 -19.20
C GLY A 622 18.58 10.18 -18.67
N ILE A 623 18.02 11.17 -17.99
CA ILE A 623 18.77 12.24 -17.32
C ILE A 623 19.04 11.86 -15.86
N SER A 624 20.13 12.36 -15.31
CA SER A 624 20.47 12.18 -13.92
C SER A 624 20.80 13.53 -13.28
N ARG A 625 20.28 13.76 -12.08
CA ARG A 625 20.58 14.93 -11.24
C ARG A 625 21.15 14.49 -9.89
N GLY A 626 21.33 15.43 -8.97
CA GLY A 626 22.04 15.22 -7.70
C GLY A 626 21.61 13.98 -6.90
N ALA A 627 20.33 13.68 -6.82
CA ALA A 627 19.82 12.54 -6.08
C ALA A 627 19.77 11.23 -6.88
N GLY A 628 19.81 11.30 -8.21
CA GLY A 628 19.76 10.11 -9.05
C GLY A 628 19.13 10.34 -10.43
N PRO A 629 18.71 9.28 -11.11
CA PRO A 629 18.00 9.40 -12.39
C PRO A 629 16.69 10.15 -12.20
N VAL A 630 16.36 10.98 -13.19
CA VAL A 630 15.08 11.70 -13.21
C VAL A 630 14.02 10.79 -13.81
N MET A 631 12.96 10.59 -13.05
CA MET A 631 11.75 9.91 -13.49
C MET A 631 10.59 10.91 -13.53
N GLU A 632 9.92 10.97 -14.65
CA GLU A 632 8.73 11.80 -14.81
C GLU A 632 7.47 10.96 -14.88
N TRP A 633 6.39 11.51 -14.36
CA TRP A 633 5.07 10.91 -14.53
C TRP A 633 4.56 11.21 -15.93
N ASP A 634 4.12 10.15 -16.60
CA ASP A 634 3.59 10.16 -17.96
C ASP A 634 2.32 9.32 -18.02
N ASP A 635 1.58 9.39 -19.12
CA ASP A 635 0.41 8.54 -19.32
C ASP A 635 0.44 7.83 -20.68
N THR A 636 -0.24 6.68 -20.74
CA THR A 636 -0.35 5.86 -21.94
C THR A 636 -1.63 5.03 -21.91
N ASP A 637 -1.97 4.45 -23.04
CA ASP A 637 -2.98 3.40 -23.08
C ASP A 637 -2.32 2.05 -22.82
N LEU A 638 -3.00 1.20 -22.05
CA LEU A 638 -2.49 -0.09 -21.59
C LEU A 638 -3.59 -1.15 -21.65
N GLU A 639 -3.24 -2.34 -22.08
CA GLU A 639 -4.09 -3.54 -22.00
C GLU A 639 -3.48 -4.55 -21.02
N THR A 640 -4.30 -5.10 -20.12
CA THR A 640 -3.94 -6.27 -19.31
C THR A 640 -4.92 -7.40 -19.56
N LYS A 641 -4.41 -8.62 -19.63
CA LYS A 641 -5.23 -9.82 -19.77
C LYS A 641 -4.55 -11.00 -19.10
N GLY A 642 -5.33 -11.92 -18.59
CA GLY A 642 -4.77 -13.10 -17.94
C GLY A 642 -5.81 -14.18 -17.67
N LEU A 643 -5.26 -15.28 -17.18
CA LEU A 643 -5.97 -16.45 -16.70
C LEU A 643 -5.45 -16.79 -15.31
N GLU A 644 -6.34 -17.05 -14.40
CA GLU A 644 -6.05 -17.55 -13.05
C GLU A 644 -6.78 -18.87 -12.86
N TYR A 645 -6.08 -19.86 -12.31
CA TYR A 645 -6.61 -21.19 -12.01
C TYR A 645 -6.21 -21.58 -10.59
N GLU A 646 -7.19 -21.96 -9.79
CA GLU A 646 -7.05 -22.36 -8.39
C GLU A 646 -7.78 -23.68 -8.13
#